data_2feb5ef1a0118d0a8c6abc76e9c0fb27
#
_entry.id   2feb5ef1a0118d0a8c6abc76e9c0fb27
#
_cell.length_a   1.000
_cell.length_b   1.000
_cell.length_c   1.000
_cell.angle_alpha   90.00
_cell.angle_beta   90.00
_cell.angle_gamma   90.00
#
_symmetry.space_group_name_H-M   'P 1'
#
loop_
_entity.id
_entity.type
_entity.pdbx_description
1 polymer ?
#
loop_
_entity_poly.entity_id
_entity_poly.type
_entity_poly.pdbx_seq_one_letter_code
_entity_poly.pdbx_strand_id
1 'polypeptide(L)'
;VVVIAPTRAACETIELAMGLDLETVLAAEHGSTIGALAASGDGFGIVAGTGTGKTLGIRPIAETILGAALTVGVVNREREATPETPGWNVVIVTTGIARRWFQAGLITGADTLVVDEIHQTSAELELCLALGKRAGCRFIWLSATVDPAFYARYLESREVIETAAFDPARAARVRVLPATVEEFLDARFLRRIVRERRGVAVFVPTRAEVEAVAGEIGAQWPALTTAFYHGGEPIRVIRPFLEGAATKPYLLAMTAAGQSALNIGGLDTVVILDARYQNVVERGRNVLTRLPLGANELLQMAGRVHGRVEGGEVWILSDRALEFGALRPGPPEFQLAGDVERVAMTCAALGVDAAELDLPVPLDRPGYAAAVARLEDRGIVADRRLTVYGAEVEALPVERPWAELLLHTDADLVPVVAACSGVESLHRMTREERMLRGLIVPGSDHLTVYNVVAEAVNQHGDVGEVFGMTRHLFRASLEGWGERRGVLAKAVEDAALAMASVYRALDLALPASLPYADDRMLRRFQDLVARIAPFDLVIDEETARGEPVRVARGSVCGAWGGVAGAIRYFADRRGIARAAIEGTQLPYDLVRSYARQGPPEVLYDPARRRLPLVVLRRRTYHGFELERHLEPLERIPDELAGQARAALVEALMAGVAHHRHARGLRHVLDVLGELWRRSGGTLTGVDGSVIRAALGRRLREIRRFDDFLAADLSLAVDDFVAPARRRPLEALPSSVSIAGERCPLDYEVDAGVAKARVRLKEWLARALRADDVPALDRPLVFAVARGRQGVIRASTLEELRRALSGREPRTRATRGRARKHRRRP
;
A
#
# COMPACT_ATOMS: atom_id res chain seq x y z
N VAL A 1 3.32 26.60 -21.47
CA VAL A 1 3.49 26.44 -20.02
C VAL A 1 2.40 25.52 -19.48
N VAL A 2 2.78 24.47 -18.75
CA VAL A 2 1.84 23.55 -18.11
C VAL A 2 1.90 23.78 -16.60
N VAL A 3 0.76 24.15 -16.01
CA VAL A 3 0.63 24.39 -14.56
C VAL A 3 0.00 23.15 -13.94
N ILE A 4 0.74 22.42 -13.10
CA ILE A 4 0.27 21.22 -12.42
C ILE A 4 -0.25 21.59 -11.03
N ALA A 5 -1.51 21.29 -10.78
CA ALA A 5 -2.19 21.54 -9.52
C ALA A 5 -2.53 20.22 -8.81
N PRO A 6 -2.46 20.13 -7.47
CA PRO A 6 -2.71 18.91 -6.73
C PRO A 6 -4.17 18.48 -6.75
N THR A 7 -5.11 19.41 -6.89
CA THR A 7 -6.56 19.14 -6.84
C THR A 7 -7.33 19.98 -7.86
N ARG A 8 -8.58 19.59 -8.15
CA ARG A 8 -9.49 20.38 -8.99
C ARG A 8 -9.73 21.77 -8.42
N ALA A 9 -9.96 21.87 -7.11
CA ALA A 9 -10.13 23.17 -6.45
C ALA A 9 -8.91 24.05 -6.58
N ALA A 10 -7.70 23.49 -6.57
CA ALA A 10 -6.46 24.24 -6.84
C ALA A 10 -6.42 24.73 -8.29
N CYS A 11 -6.87 23.94 -9.28
CA CYS A 11 -6.97 24.39 -10.66
C CYS A 11 -7.86 25.66 -10.78
N GLU A 12 -9.03 25.67 -10.13
CA GLU A 12 -9.92 26.83 -10.14
C GLU A 12 -9.31 28.06 -9.46
N THR A 13 -8.61 27.83 -8.34
CA THR A 13 -7.91 28.90 -7.63
C THR A 13 -6.82 29.52 -8.50
N ILE A 14 -6.06 28.70 -9.22
CA ILE A 14 -5.01 29.18 -10.14
C ILE A 14 -5.63 29.91 -11.32
N GLU A 15 -6.72 29.38 -11.91
CA GLU A 15 -7.43 30.05 -13.01
C GLU A 15 -7.92 31.45 -12.60
N LEU A 16 -8.53 31.56 -11.42
CA LEU A 16 -8.95 32.86 -10.87
C LEU A 16 -7.74 33.77 -10.66
N ALA A 17 -6.66 33.26 -10.10
CA ALA A 17 -5.43 34.04 -9.88
C ALA A 17 -4.81 34.52 -11.18
N MET A 18 -4.88 33.75 -12.26
CA MET A 18 -4.42 34.15 -13.59
C MET A 18 -5.21 35.32 -14.19
N GLY A 19 -6.45 35.54 -13.75
CA GLY A 19 -7.28 36.70 -14.16
C GLY A 19 -7.08 37.98 -13.31
N LEU A 20 -6.34 37.88 -12.20
CA LEU A 20 -6.17 38.98 -11.26
C LEU A 20 -4.81 39.66 -11.45
N ASP A 21 -4.82 40.98 -11.34
CA ASP A 21 -3.61 41.82 -11.32
C ASP A 21 -3.54 42.54 -9.96
N LEU A 22 -2.93 41.87 -8.99
CA LEU A 22 -2.84 42.35 -7.62
C LEU A 22 -1.38 42.47 -7.20
N GLU A 23 -1.02 43.59 -6.58
CA GLU A 23 0.25 43.69 -5.90
C GLU A 23 0.34 42.69 -4.75
N THR A 24 1.41 41.94 -4.72
CA THR A 24 1.66 40.94 -3.70
C THR A 24 2.97 41.18 -2.97
N VAL A 25 3.08 40.69 -1.75
CA VAL A 25 4.33 40.79 -0.97
C VAL A 25 5.47 40.11 -1.74
N LEU A 26 5.22 38.95 -2.34
CA LEU A 26 6.21 38.22 -3.14
C LEU A 26 6.69 39.08 -4.35
N ALA A 27 5.78 39.75 -5.06
CA ALA A 27 6.13 40.59 -6.20
C ALA A 27 6.90 41.86 -5.76
N ALA A 28 6.50 42.44 -4.64
CA ALA A 28 7.17 43.64 -4.11
C ALA A 28 8.62 43.34 -3.64
N GLU A 29 8.84 42.22 -3.00
CA GLU A 29 10.15 41.80 -2.47
C GLU A 29 11.06 41.17 -3.52
N HIS A 30 10.54 40.37 -4.42
CA HIS A 30 11.33 39.51 -5.30
C HIS A 30 10.93 39.56 -6.79
N GLY A 31 10.00 40.41 -7.19
CA GLY A 31 9.46 40.46 -8.55
C GLY A 31 10.53 40.56 -9.63
N SER A 32 11.56 41.42 -9.43
CA SER A 32 12.68 41.59 -10.39
C SER A 32 13.53 40.32 -10.51
N THR A 33 13.80 39.63 -9.38
CA THR A 33 14.57 38.38 -9.36
C THR A 33 13.78 37.28 -10.02
N ILE A 34 12.48 37.15 -9.72
CA ILE A 34 11.57 36.16 -10.33
C ILE A 34 11.50 36.36 -11.83
N GLY A 35 11.36 37.63 -12.29
CA GLY A 35 11.35 37.97 -13.71
C GLY A 35 12.66 37.61 -14.41
N ALA A 36 13.80 37.91 -13.81
CA ALA A 36 15.11 37.52 -14.36
C ALA A 36 15.29 36.00 -14.45
N LEU A 37 14.90 35.27 -13.43
CA LEU A 37 14.92 33.78 -13.43
C LEU A 37 13.93 33.22 -14.45
N ALA A 38 12.74 33.78 -14.56
CA ALA A 38 11.75 33.33 -15.56
C ALA A 38 12.29 33.53 -16.99
N ALA A 39 12.99 34.63 -17.25
CA ALA A 39 13.59 34.92 -18.55
C ALA A 39 14.86 34.12 -18.85
N SER A 40 15.61 33.64 -17.84
CA SER A 40 16.88 32.91 -18.04
C SER A 40 16.76 31.54 -18.70
N GLY A 41 15.60 30.91 -18.64
CA GLY A 41 15.42 29.54 -19.08
C GLY A 41 15.75 28.47 -18.02
N ASP A 42 16.33 28.85 -16.88
CA ASP A 42 16.67 27.94 -15.80
C ASP A 42 15.45 27.58 -14.94
N GLY A 43 15.48 26.38 -14.29
CA GLY A 43 14.51 26.00 -13.26
C GLY A 43 14.77 26.75 -11.95
N PHE A 44 13.72 27.05 -11.20
CA PHE A 44 13.84 27.68 -9.87
C PHE A 44 12.66 27.33 -8.95
N GLY A 45 12.84 27.53 -7.65
CA GLY A 45 11.82 27.31 -6.63
C GLY A 45 11.38 28.61 -5.94
N ILE A 46 10.16 28.63 -5.44
CA ILE A 46 9.61 29.69 -4.60
C ILE A 46 9.03 29.06 -3.34
N VAL A 47 9.62 29.35 -2.19
CA VAL A 47 9.10 28.98 -0.88
C VAL A 47 8.64 30.23 -0.16
N ALA A 48 7.33 30.34 -0.03
CA ALA A 48 6.73 31.55 0.54
C ALA A 48 5.47 31.19 1.34
N GLY A 49 5.29 31.78 2.49
CA GLY A 49 4.15 31.51 3.35
C GLY A 49 2.79 31.65 2.64
N THR A 50 1.75 31.02 3.15
CA THR A 50 0.38 31.19 2.60
C THR A 50 -0.02 32.67 2.64
N GLY A 51 -0.68 33.17 1.58
CA GLY A 51 -1.13 34.57 1.49
C GLY A 51 -0.09 35.57 1.04
N THR A 52 1.13 35.15 0.68
CA THR A 52 2.16 36.04 0.11
C THR A 52 1.96 36.37 -1.37
N GLY A 53 1.04 35.66 -2.03
CA GLY A 53 0.74 35.78 -3.45
C GLY A 53 1.46 34.82 -4.37
N LYS A 54 1.91 33.63 -3.86
CA LYS A 54 2.57 32.61 -4.69
C LYS A 54 1.78 32.27 -5.96
N THR A 55 0.53 31.86 -5.79
CA THR A 55 -0.34 31.47 -6.92
C THR A 55 -0.60 32.63 -7.88
N LEU A 56 -0.69 33.89 -7.38
CA LEU A 56 -0.77 35.10 -8.20
C LEU A 56 0.52 35.34 -8.99
N GLY A 57 1.67 34.90 -8.47
CA GLY A 57 2.97 35.00 -9.15
C GLY A 57 3.09 34.11 -10.40
N ILE A 58 2.22 33.12 -10.58
CA ILE A 58 2.25 32.24 -11.76
C ILE A 58 1.99 33.01 -13.04
N ARG A 59 1.08 34.00 -13.03
CA ARG A 59 0.77 34.82 -14.19
C ARG A 59 1.99 35.61 -14.72
N PRO A 60 2.65 36.49 -13.95
CA PRO A 60 3.80 37.23 -14.45
C PRO A 60 4.98 36.31 -14.83
N ILE A 61 5.13 35.16 -14.18
CA ILE A 61 6.11 34.15 -14.59
C ILE A 61 5.78 33.62 -15.99
N ALA A 62 4.53 33.22 -16.24
CA ALA A 62 4.10 32.73 -17.55
C ALA A 62 4.21 33.81 -18.65
N GLU A 63 3.82 35.06 -18.37
CA GLU A 63 3.96 36.20 -19.28
C GLU A 63 5.42 36.42 -19.66
N THR A 64 6.33 36.37 -18.70
CA THR A 64 7.77 36.53 -18.94
C THR A 64 8.34 35.35 -19.78
N ILE A 65 7.94 34.13 -19.51
CA ILE A 65 8.42 32.96 -20.27
C ILE A 65 7.94 33.01 -21.71
N LEU A 66 6.68 33.35 -21.93
CA LEU A 66 6.06 33.30 -23.26
C LEU A 66 6.32 34.57 -24.09
N GLY A 67 6.56 35.71 -23.46
CA GLY A 67 6.69 36.98 -24.14
C GLY A 67 5.44 37.37 -24.96
N ALA A 68 4.29 36.84 -24.65
CA ALA A 68 3.03 36.96 -25.38
C ALA A 68 1.84 37.03 -24.44
N ALA A 69 0.70 37.50 -24.95
CA ALA A 69 -0.56 37.44 -24.21
C ALA A 69 -0.95 36.01 -23.84
N LEU A 70 -1.45 35.85 -22.62
CA LEU A 70 -1.82 34.54 -22.12
C LEU A 70 -3.20 34.11 -22.63
N THR A 71 -3.26 32.92 -23.18
CA THR A 71 -4.50 32.18 -23.46
C THR A 71 -4.55 30.99 -22.54
N VAL A 72 -5.36 31.09 -21.46
CA VAL A 72 -5.37 30.14 -20.35
C VAL A 72 -6.52 29.17 -20.52
N GLY A 73 -6.23 27.89 -20.36
CA GLY A 73 -7.23 26.83 -20.28
C GLY A 73 -7.03 25.93 -19.07
N VAL A 74 -8.12 25.26 -18.65
CA VAL A 74 -8.10 24.31 -17.54
C VAL A 74 -8.56 22.95 -18.06
N VAL A 75 -7.77 21.92 -17.80
CA VAL A 75 -8.15 20.53 -18.13
C VAL A 75 -8.09 19.68 -16.85
N ASN A 76 -9.24 19.17 -16.47
CA ASN A 76 -9.41 18.27 -15.34
C ASN A 76 -10.61 17.35 -15.61
N ARG A 77 -11.05 16.55 -14.61
CA ARG A 77 -12.20 15.65 -14.80
C ARG A 77 -13.51 16.38 -15.10
N GLU A 78 -13.68 17.62 -14.69
CA GLU A 78 -14.86 18.45 -14.94
C GLU A 78 -14.78 19.16 -16.30
N ARG A 79 -13.56 19.57 -16.67
CA ARG A 79 -13.27 20.31 -17.88
C ARG A 79 -12.25 19.53 -18.69
N GLU A 80 -12.71 18.78 -19.66
CA GLU A 80 -11.82 18.04 -20.53
C GLU A 80 -11.25 18.94 -21.65
N ALA A 81 -10.22 18.43 -22.35
CA ALA A 81 -9.65 19.09 -23.49
C ALA A 81 -10.73 19.40 -24.54
N THR A 82 -10.78 20.65 -24.96
CA THR A 82 -11.74 21.15 -25.95
C THR A 82 -11.02 21.43 -27.29
N PRO A 83 -11.76 21.73 -28.38
CA PRO A 83 -11.16 22.18 -29.64
C PRO A 83 -10.24 23.40 -29.51
N GLU A 84 -10.44 24.25 -28.48
CA GLU A 84 -9.63 25.44 -28.20
C GLU A 84 -8.30 25.09 -27.50
N THR A 85 -8.15 23.90 -26.95
CA THR A 85 -6.95 23.45 -26.20
C THR A 85 -5.64 23.70 -26.99
N PRO A 86 -5.52 23.47 -28.28
CA PRO A 86 -4.32 23.77 -29.06
C PRO A 86 -4.01 25.27 -29.12
N GLY A 87 -5.00 26.15 -28.92
CA GLY A 87 -4.83 27.60 -28.90
C GLY A 87 -4.39 28.13 -27.54
N TRP A 88 -4.38 27.35 -26.48
CA TRP A 88 -3.95 27.75 -25.16
C TRP A 88 -2.43 27.66 -25.03
N ASN A 89 -1.81 28.74 -24.57
CA ASN A 89 -0.38 28.76 -24.29
C ASN A 89 -0.04 28.56 -22.81
N VAL A 90 -1.05 28.61 -21.94
CA VAL A 90 -0.98 28.17 -20.54
C VAL A 90 -2.10 27.20 -20.26
N VAL A 91 -1.76 26.02 -19.79
CA VAL A 91 -2.75 24.99 -19.47
C VAL A 91 -2.60 24.56 -18.02
N ILE A 92 -3.68 24.68 -17.25
CA ILE A 92 -3.75 24.28 -15.85
C ILE A 92 -4.35 22.89 -15.79
N VAL A 93 -3.62 21.92 -15.21
CA VAL A 93 -4.01 20.51 -15.19
C VAL A 93 -3.87 19.91 -13.81
N THR A 94 -4.68 18.87 -13.52
CA THR A 94 -4.44 18.01 -12.37
C THR A 94 -3.32 17.03 -12.66
N THR A 95 -2.71 16.48 -11.60
CA THR A 95 -1.61 15.49 -11.69
C THR A 95 -1.94 14.29 -12.57
N GLY A 96 -3.18 13.74 -12.47
CA GLY A 96 -3.61 12.61 -13.29
C GLY A 96 -3.69 12.93 -14.80
N ILE A 97 -4.12 14.14 -15.15
CA ILE A 97 -4.12 14.62 -16.55
C ILE A 97 -2.67 14.81 -17.04
N ALA A 98 -1.82 15.46 -16.25
CA ALA A 98 -0.42 15.65 -16.60
C ALA A 98 0.29 14.31 -16.88
N ARG A 99 0.07 13.29 -16.04
CA ARG A 99 0.62 11.94 -16.24
C ARG A 99 0.20 11.35 -17.60
N ARG A 100 -1.08 11.42 -17.92
CA ARG A 100 -1.60 10.93 -19.22
C ARG A 100 -1.03 11.68 -20.40
N TRP A 101 -0.85 13.00 -20.27
CA TRP A 101 -0.24 13.82 -21.31
C TRP A 101 1.23 13.50 -21.52
N PHE A 102 1.98 13.14 -20.50
CA PHE A 102 3.32 12.58 -20.67
C PHE A 102 3.31 11.26 -21.43
N GLN A 103 2.38 10.37 -21.10
CA GLN A 103 2.23 9.08 -21.81
C GLN A 103 1.84 9.27 -23.29
N ALA A 104 1.01 10.26 -23.58
CA ALA A 104 0.60 10.61 -24.94
C ALA A 104 1.64 11.45 -25.70
N GLY A 105 2.77 11.84 -25.07
CA GLY A 105 3.79 12.69 -25.70
C GLY A 105 3.35 14.15 -25.93
N LEU A 106 2.29 14.60 -25.24
CA LEU A 106 1.78 15.97 -25.34
C LEU A 106 2.58 16.95 -24.48
N ILE A 107 3.24 16.48 -23.42
CA ILE A 107 4.21 17.24 -22.64
C ILE A 107 5.60 16.77 -23.04
N THR A 108 6.45 17.71 -23.44
CA THR A 108 7.78 17.48 -23.99
C THR A 108 8.84 18.34 -23.31
N GLY A 109 10.11 18.14 -23.63
CA GLY A 109 11.20 18.98 -23.12
C GLY A 109 11.15 20.46 -23.51
N ALA A 110 10.27 20.83 -24.46
CA ALA A 110 10.01 22.22 -24.80
C ALA A 110 9.09 22.94 -23.81
N ASP A 111 8.41 22.17 -22.93
CA ASP A 111 7.44 22.70 -21.99
C ASP A 111 8.09 23.10 -20.67
N THR A 112 7.61 24.20 -20.11
CA THR A 112 7.89 24.59 -18.73
C THR A 112 6.76 24.10 -17.84
N LEU A 113 7.11 23.33 -16.82
CA LEU A 113 6.19 22.84 -15.80
C LEU A 113 6.20 23.77 -14.60
N VAL A 114 5.08 24.36 -14.29
CA VAL A 114 4.87 25.13 -13.06
C VAL A 114 4.11 24.25 -12.09
N VAL A 115 4.73 23.83 -10.98
CA VAL A 115 4.11 22.94 -9.99
C VAL A 115 3.72 23.76 -8.76
N ASP A 116 2.42 24.04 -8.61
CA ASP A 116 1.93 24.76 -7.42
C ASP A 116 1.67 23.79 -6.26
N GLU A 117 1.92 24.26 -5.04
CA GLU A 117 1.77 23.51 -3.78
C GLU A 117 2.52 22.15 -3.80
N ILE A 118 3.76 22.14 -4.32
CA ILE A 118 4.56 20.90 -4.50
C ILE A 118 4.74 20.08 -3.21
N HIS A 119 4.58 20.69 -2.04
CA HIS A 119 4.61 20.01 -0.75
C HIS A 119 3.39 19.11 -0.48
N GLN A 120 2.30 19.26 -1.26
CA GLN A 120 1.17 18.32 -1.23
C GLN A 120 1.50 17.09 -2.08
N THR A 121 2.33 16.22 -1.53
CA THR A 121 2.81 15.02 -2.21
C THR A 121 1.66 14.06 -2.51
N SER A 122 1.76 13.39 -3.64
CA SER A 122 0.90 12.26 -4.03
C SER A 122 1.67 11.37 -4.99
N ALA A 123 1.31 10.10 -5.09
CA ALA A 123 1.94 9.18 -6.02
C ALA A 123 1.89 9.70 -7.47
N GLU A 124 0.78 10.32 -7.87
CA GLU A 124 0.61 10.93 -9.21
C GLU A 124 1.56 12.11 -9.42
N LEU A 125 1.69 13.03 -8.44
CA LEU A 125 2.59 14.16 -8.53
C LEU A 125 4.04 13.70 -8.64
N GLU A 126 4.44 12.80 -7.75
CA GLU A 126 5.80 12.26 -7.70
C GLU A 126 6.19 11.59 -9.02
N LEU A 127 5.26 10.87 -9.63
CA LEU A 127 5.44 10.27 -10.94
C LEU A 127 5.54 11.33 -12.04
N CYS A 128 4.71 12.40 -12.00
CA CYS A 128 4.80 13.53 -12.95
C CYS A 128 6.16 14.22 -12.88
N LEU A 129 6.73 14.40 -11.67
CA LEU A 129 8.06 14.98 -11.52
C LEU A 129 9.13 14.14 -12.23
N ALA A 130 9.11 12.81 -12.02
CA ALA A 130 10.04 11.90 -12.68
C ALA A 130 9.86 11.87 -14.20
N LEU A 131 8.62 11.90 -14.69
CA LEU A 131 8.30 11.95 -16.12
C LEU A 131 8.77 13.28 -16.75
N GLY A 132 8.58 14.40 -16.07
CA GLY A 132 9.07 15.70 -16.52
C GLY A 132 10.58 15.77 -16.61
N LYS A 133 11.29 15.20 -15.62
CA LYS A 133 12.77 15.05 -15.68
C LYS A 133 13.19 14.21 -16.88
N ARG A 134 12.54 13.05 -17.08
CA ARG A 134 12.82 12.20 -18.23
C ARG A 134 12.58 12.91 -19.56
N ALA A 135 11.52 13.71 -19.65
CA ALA A 135 11.21 14.50 -20.84
C ALA A 135 12.16 15.67 -21.06
N GLY A 136 12.95 16.07 -20.05
CA GLY A 136 13.83 17.24 -20.09
C GLY A 136 13.09 18.56 -19.91
N CYS A 137 11.93 18.54 -19.22
CA CYS A 137 11.14 19.75 -18.96
C CYS A 137 11.87 20.69 -17.99
N ARG A 138 11.67 21.99 -18.17
CA ARG A 138 12.03 23.00 -17.19
C ARG A 138 11.05 22.99 -16.04
N PHE A 139 11.54 23.07 -14.79
CA PHE A 139 10.68 23.10 -13.60
C PHE A 139 10.70 24.47 -12.91
N ILE A 140 9.51 24.97 -12.60
CA ILE A 140 9.29 26.07 -11.65
C ILE A 140 8.34 25.53 -10.59
N TRP A 141 8.73 25.58 -9.32
CA TRP A 141 7.92 24.99 -8.27
C TRP A 141 7.65 25.97 -7.12
N LEU A 142 6.43 25.90 -6.59
CA LEU A 142 5.94 26.76 -5.54
C LEU A 142 5.52 25.94 -4.32
N SER A 143 5.90 26.41 -3.14
CA SER A 143 5.58 25.76 -1.87
C SER A 143 5.31 26.76 -0.76
N ALA A 144 4.48 26.38 0.22
CA ALA A 144 4.25 27.20 1.41
C ALA A 144 5.26 26.94 2.52
N THR A 145 5.44 25.65 2.87
CA THR A 145 6.23 25.19 4.02
C THR A 145 6.87 23.86 3.69
N VAL A 146 8.10 23.87 3.25
CA VAL A 146 8.90 22.67 2.98
C VAL A 146 10.37 23.03 3.11
N ASP A 147 11.21 22.07 3.49
CA ASP A 147 12.65 22.21 3.31
C ASP A 147 12.95 22.22 1.80
N PRO A 148 13.45 23.34 1.25
CA PRO A 148 13.66 23.46 -0.18
C PRO A 148 14.81 22.60 -0.70
N ALA A 149 15.70 22.14 0.15
CA ALA A 149 16.94 21.48 -0.25
C ALA A 149 16.71 20.22 -1.08
N PHE A 150 15.63 19.47 -0.81
CA PHE A 150 15.29 18.30 -1.60
C PHE A 150 14.89 18.67 -3.03
N TYR A 151 13.88 19.54 -3.19
CA TYR A 151 13.37 19.90 -4.52
C TYR A 151 14.39 20.69 -5.32
N ALA A 152 15.16 21.59 -4.69
CA ALA A 152 16.23 22.34 -5.34
C ALA A 152 17.24 21.41 -6.02
N ARG A 153 17.66 20.35 -5.31
CA ARG A 153 18.60 19.35 -5.84
C ARG A 153 17.92 18.42 -6.83
N TYR A 154 16.73 17.88 -6.49
CA TYR A 154 16.04 16.90 -7.32
C TYR A 154 15.60 17.47 -8.68
N LEU A 155 15.10 18.70 -8.69
CA LEU A 155 14.63 19.42 -9.89
C LEU A 155 15.69 20.35 -10.50
N GLU A 156 16.94 20.24 -10.03
CA GLU A 156 18.10 20.97 -10.56
C GLU A 156 17.87 22.51 -10.65
N SER A 157 17.24 23.03 -9.59
CA SER A 157 16.89 24.45 -9.54
C SER A 157 18.14 25.32 -9.39
N ARG A 158 18.26 26.36 -10.23
CA ARG A 158 19.36 27.35 -10.16
C ARG A 158 19.33 28.13 -8.86
N GLU A 159 18.14 28.49 -8.39
CA GLU A 159 17.93 29.28 -7.19
C GLU A 159 16.61 28.91 -6.53
N VAL A 160 16.52 29.11 -5.23
CA VAL A 160 15.26 29.05 -4.49
C VAL A 160 15.04 30.41 -3.83
N ILE A 161 13.93 31.06 -4.15
CA ILE A 161 13.50 32.30 -3.53
C ILE A 161 12.71 31.95 -2.28
N GLU A 162 13.20 32.38 -1.15
CA GLU A 162 12.52 32.22 0.13
C GLU A 162 12.03 33.58 0.63
N THR A 163 10.73 33.73 0.90
CA THR A 163 10.20 34.91 1.55
C THR A 163 9.53 34.52 2.87
N ALA A 164 9.95 35.20 3.92
CA ALA A 164 9.36 35.05 5.23
C ALA A 164 8.12 35.94 5.33
N ALA A 165 6.95 35.38 5.02
CA ALA A 165 5.68 36.09 5.30
C ALA A 165 5.37 36.14 6.82
N PHE A 166 6.41 36.26 7.64
CA PHE A 166 6.34 36.31 9.08
C PHE A 166 6.70 37.73 9.53
N ASP A 167 5.69 38.42 10.05
CA ASP A 167 5.92 39.69 10.75
C ASP A 167 6.20 39.39 12.24
N PRO A 168 7.42 39.59 12.74
CA PRO A 168 7.73 39.37 14.15
C PRO A 168 6.86 40.19 15.11
N ALA A 169 6.38 41.33 14.70
CA ALA A 169 5.47 42.17 15.48
C ALA A 169 4.09 41.53 15.65
N ARG A 170 3.72 40.60 14.75
CA ARG A 170 2.45 39.82 14.77
C ARG A 170 2.66 38.38 15.20
N ALA A 171 3.77 38.10 15.90
CA ALA A 171 3.99 36.75 16.44
C ALA A 171 2.85 36.36 17.40
N ALA A 172 2.14 35.30 17.08
CA ALA A 172 1.04 34.80 17.92
C ALA A 172 1.57 34.22 19.24
N ARG A 173 0.74 34.25 20.27
CA ARG A 173 1.02 33.53 21.52
C ARG A 173 0.81 32.03 21.30
N VAL A 174 1.88 31.27 21.22
CA VAL A 174 1.80 29.81 21.05
C VAL A 174 1.86 29.11 22.42
N ARG A 175 0.94 28.16 22.66
CA ARG A 175 0.90 27.35 23.87
C ARG A 175 0.68 25.89 23.50
N VAL A 176 1.42 24.99 24.15
CA VAL A 176 1.27 23.54 24.03
C VAL A 176 0.70 23.00 25.31
N LEU A 177 -0.36 22.22 25.24
CA LEU A 177 -1.10 21.67 26.40
C LEU A 177 -1.42 20.20 26.18
N PRO A 178 -1.24 19.33 27.19
CA PRO A 178 -1.69 17.94 27.19
C PRO A 178 -3.20 17.88 27.50
N ALA A 179 -4.05 18.13 26.51
CA ALA A 179 -5.50 18.14 26.65
C ALA A 179 -6.16 17.54 25.41
N THR A 180 -7.35 16.99 25.57
CA THR A 180 -8.23 16.66 24.43
C THR A 180 -8.92 17.91 23.92
N VAL A 181 -9.58 17.80 22.74
CA VAL A 181 -10.32 18.91 22.18
C VAL A 181 -11.53 19.28 23.05
N GLU A 182 -12.23 18.27 23.58
CA GLU A 182 -13.40 18.44 24.45
C GLU A 182 -13.01 19.12 25.78
N GLU A 183 -11.88 18.72 26.40
CA GLU A 183 -11.38 19.36 27.63
C GLU A 183 -10.95 20.79 27.40
N PHE A 184 -10.35 21.09 26.23
CA PHE A 184 -9.86 22.42 25.90
C PHE A 184 -10.99 23.39 25.53
N LEU A 185 -11.98 22.95 24.73
CA LEU A 185 -13.14 23.75 24.31
C LEU A 185 -14.18 23.83 25.42
N ASP A 186 -13.76 24.04 26.66
CA ASP A 186 -14.62 24.16 27.84
C ASP A 186 -15.44 25.46 27.83
N ALA A 187 -16.40 25.53 28.75
CA ALA A 187 -17.27 26.69 28.90
C ALA A 187 -16.51 27.99 29.21
N ARG A 188 -15.32 27.95 29.80
CA ARG A 188 -14.48 29.11 30.07
C ARG A 188 -13.87 29.66 28.79
N PHE A 189 -13.31 28.79 27.97
CA PHE A 189 -12.75 29.14 26.67
C PHE A 189 -13.83 29.71 25.75
N LEU A 190 -14.96 29.02 25.59
CA LEU A 190 -16.06 29.44 24.71
C LEU A 190 -16.70 30.77 25.17
N ARG A 191 -16.93 31.00 26.45
CA ARG A 191 -17.36 32.31 26.98
C ARG A 191 -16.38 33.43 26.64
N ARG A 192 -15.07 33.17 26.70
CA ARG A 192 -14.04 34.13 26.28
C ARG A 192 -14.14 34.47 24.80
N ILE A 193 -14.25 33.46 23.92
CA ILE A 193 -14.37 33.63 22.47
C ILE A 193 -15.61 34.48 22.12
N VAL A 194 -16.75 34.21 22.73
CA VAL A 194 -17.96 34.97 22.51
C VAL A 194 -17.81 36.45 23.00
N ARG A 195 -17.29 36.65 24.21
CA ARG A 195 -17.09 37.97 24.78
C ARG A 195 -16.10 38.81 23.97
N GLU A 196 -14.99 38.24 23.51
CA GLU A 196 -13.95 38.92 22.77
C GLU A 196 -14.23 38.97 21.27
N ARG A 197 -15.34 38.39 20.82
CA ARG A 197 -15.77 38.31 19.40
C ARG A 197 -14.67 37.79 18.50
N ARG A 198 -14.10 36.63 18.83
CA ARG A 198 -12.99 36.02 18.08
C ARG A 198 -13.47 35.08 17.00
N GLY A 199 -12.67 34.97 15.91
CA GLY A 199 -12.74 33.90 14.94
C GLY A 199 -11.79 32.77 15.30
N VAL A 200 -12.28 31.55 15.44
CA VAL A 200 -11.52 30.36 15.86
C VAL A 200 -11.54 29.30 14.77
N ALA A 201 -10.37 28.77 14.40
CA ALA A 201 -10.25 27.53 13.63
C ALA A 201 -9.77 26.39 14.53
N VAL A 202 -10.42 25.22 14.43
CA VAL A 202 -10.06 24.01 15.20
C VAL A 202 -9.69 22.92 14.22
N PHE A 203 -8.43 22.46 14.25
CA PHE A 203 -7.94 21.38 13.41
C PHE A 203 -7.98 20.05 14.15
N VAL A 204 -8.73 19.10 13.60
CA VAL A 204 -8.85 17.73 14.12
C VAL A 204 -8.67 16.70 12.99
N PRO A 205 -8.23 15.45 13.26
CA PRO A 205 -7.77 14.53 12.23
C PRO A 205 -8.87 13.86 11.39
N THR A 206 -10.11 13.75 11.92
CA THR A 206 -11.17 12.96 11.24
C THR A 206 -12.41 13.77 10.94
N ARG A 207 -13.17 13.32 9.93
CA ARG A 207 -14.46 13.89 9.58
C ARG A 207 -15.45 13.88 10.76
N ALA A 208 -15.54 12.73 11.45
CA ALA A 208 -16.43 12.54 12.58
C ALA A 208 -16.12 13.52 13.71
N GLU A 209 -14.84 13.73 14.04
CA GLU A 209 -14.42 14.71 15.05
C GLU A 209 -14.74 16.15 14.63
N VAL A 210 -14.54 16.49 13.35
CA VAL A 210 -14.88 17.82 12.81
C VAL A 210 -16.37 18.12 12.96
N GLU A 211 -17.21 17.18 12.55
CA GLU A 211 -18.67 17.29 12.62
C GLU A 211 -19.17 17.32 14.07
N ALA A 212 -18.62 16.47 14.93
CA ALA A 212 -18.97 16.44 16.37
C ALA A 212 -18.64 17.77 17.05
N VAL A 213 -17.41 18.27 16.87
CA VAL A 213 -16.97 19.55 17.45
C VAL A 213 -17.90 20.70 17.04
N ALA A 214 -18.20 20.83 15.75
CA ALA A 214 -19.06 21.90 15.27
C ALA A 214 -20.51 21.74 15.75
N GLY A 215 -21.05 20.53 15.70
CA GLY A 215 -22.44 20.23 16.09
C GLY A 215 -22.69 20.40 17.59
N GLU A 216 -21.82 19.84 18.43
CA GLU A 216 -21.95 19.92 19.90
C GLU A 216 -21.81 21.36 20.39
N ILE A 217 -20.82 22.10 19.88
CA ILE A 217 -20.63 23.50 20.28
C ILE A 217 -21.77 24.37 19.75
N GLY A 218 -22.23 24.18 18.51
CA GLY A 218 -23.34 24.92 17.94
C GLY A 218 -24.63 24.73 18.73
N ALA A 219 -24.91 23.50 19.18
CA ALA A 219 -26.07 23.21 20.00
C ALA A 219 -26.01 23.86 21.39
N GLN A 220 -24.82 23.91 22.00
CA GLN A 220 -24.62 24.44 23.37
C GLN A 220 -24.44 25.97 23.41
N TRP A 221 -23.94 26.56 22.32
CA TRP A 221 -23.58 27.98 22.25
C TRP A 221 -24.20 28.70 21.05
N PRO A 222 -25.51 28.98 21.05
CA PRO A 222 -26.21 29.62 19.90
C PRO A 222 -25.69 31.02 19.54
N ALA A 223 -24.94 31.67 20.46
CA ALA A 223 -24.30 32.97 20.20
C ALA A 223 -23.02 32.85 19.38
N LEU A 224 -22.55 31.64 19.09
CA LEU A 224 -21.36 31.34 18.32
C LEU A 224 -21.75 30.71 16.97
N THR A 225 -21.37 31.34 15.86
CA THR A 225 -21.56 30.75 14.54
C THR A 225 -20.62 29.58 14.38
N THR A 226 -21.13 28.36 14.24
CA THR A 226 -20.32 27.18 14.04
C THR A 226 -20.44 26.66 12.61
N ALA A 227 -19.33 26.21 12.04
CA ALA A 227 -19.27 25.54 10.76
C ALA A 227 -18.17 24.48 10.78
N PHE A 228 -18.18 23.59 9.80
CA PHE A 228 -17.14 22.59 9.64
C PHE A 228 -16.73 22.43 8.17
N TYR A 229 -15.51 21.93 7.96
CA TYR A 229 -14.99 21.61 6.63
C TYR A 229 -14.05 20.41 6.64
N HIS A 230 -14.29 19.50 5.74
CA HIS A 230 -13.42 18.35 5.46
C HIS A 230 -13.48 18.00 3.97
N GLY A 231 -12.61 17.08 3.51
CA GLY A 231 -12.50 16.74 2.09
C GLY A 231 -13.77 16.19 1.42
N GLY A 232 -14.78 15.78 2.18
CA GLY A 232 -16.10 15.36 1.67
C GLY A 232 -17.13 16.49 1.53
N GLU A 233 -16.79 17.73 1.93
CA GLU A 233 -17.69 18.88 1.82
C GLU A 233 -17.31 19.76 0.62
N PRO A 234 -18.29 20.30 -0.11
CA PRO A 234 -18.01 21.27 -1.14
C PRO A 234 -17.53 22.59 -0.54
N ILE A 235 -16.62 23.28 -1.22
CA ILE A 235 -16.01 24.53 -0.73
C ILE A 235 -17.02 25.65 -0.47
N ARG A 236 -18.18 25.60 -1.14
CA ARG A 236 -19.25 26.59 -0.94
C ARG A 236 -19.80 26.64 0.49
N VAL A 237 -19.67 25.55 1.27
CA VAL A 237 -20.09 25.48 2.68
C VAL A 237 -19.33 26.49 3.53
N ILE A 238 -18.06 26.70 3.24
CA ILE A 238 -17.21 27.64 3.98
C ILE A 238 -16.94 28.95 3.23
N ARG A 239 -17.58 29.17 2.11
CA ARG A 239 -17.44 30.37 1.28
C ARG A 239 -17.58 31.68 2.08
N PRO A 240 -18.57 31.85 3.02
CA PRO A 240 -18.69 33.03 3.85
C PRO A 240 -17.43 33.33 4.68
N PHE A 241 -16.71 32.30 5.12
CA PHE A 241 -15.46 32.46 5.87
C PHE A 241 -14.29 32.85 4.97
N LEU A 242 -14.28 32.38 3.73
CA LEU A 242 -13.25 32.71 2.74
C LEU A 242 -13.38 34.15 2.24
N GLU A 243 -14.60 34.61 2.02
CA GLU A 243 -14.90 35.96 1.55
C GLU A 243 -14.92 37.00 2.70
N GLY A 244 -14.66 36.58 3.94
CA GLY A 244 -14.70 37.45 5.11
C GLY A 244 -16.10 37.94 5.49
N ALA A 245 -17.15 37.32 4.93
CA ALA A 245 -18.54 37.65 5.21
C ALA A 245 -19.05 37.01 6.52
N ALA A 246 -18.37 36.03 7.07
CA ALA A 246 -18.71 35.41 8.33
C ALA A 246 -18.54 36.38 9.51
N THR A 247 -19.61 36.60 10.25
CA THR A 247 -19.59 37.51 11.40
C THR A 247 -19.00 36.82 12.65
N LYS A 248 -18.09 37.53 13.34
CA LYS A 248 -17.57 37.07 14.64
C LYS A 248 -18.62 37.23 15.76
N PRO A 249 -18.67 36.35 16.78
CA PRO A 249 -17.73 35.23 16.99
C PRO A 249 -18.10 34.02 16.15
N TYR A 250 -17.09 33.29 15.67
CA TYR A 250 -17.30 32.02 14.97
C TYR A 250 -16.27 30.95 15.36
N LEU A 251 -16.66 29.67 15.18
CA LEU A 251 -15.81 28.51 15.29
C LEU A 251 -15.93 27.67 14.02
N LEU A 252 -14.81 27.46 13.33
CA LEU A 252 -14.72 26.62 12.15
C LEU A 252 -13.86 25.39 12.44
N ALA A 253 -14.49 24.23 12.54
CA ALA A 253 -13.80 22.96 12.70
C ALA A 253 -13.35 22.41 11.35
N MET A 254 -12.09 21.92 11.24
CA MET A 254 -11.52 21.50 9.97
C MET A 254 -10.60 20.29 10.12
N THR A 255 -10.51 19.48 9.05
CA THR A 255 -9.41 18.53 8.87
C THR A 255 -8.22 19.21 8.18
N ALA A 256 -7.16 18.44 7.93
CA ALA A 256 -6.01 18.89 7.11
C ALA A 256 -6.41 19.39 5.71
N ALA A 257 -7.59 19.02 5.18
CA ALA A 257 -8.12 19.56 3.93
C ALA A 257 -8.31 21.09 4.00
N GLY A 258 -8.54 21.66 5.19
CA GLY A 258 -8.55 23.10 5.43
C GLY A 258 -7.18 23.74 5.61
N GLN A 259 -6.11 22.93 5.56
CA GLN A 259 -4.74 23.40 5.81
C GLN A 259 -4.15 24.17 4.64
N SER A 260 -4.47 23.80 3.41
CA SER A 260 -3.94 24.39 2.19
C SER A 260 -5.01 25.22 1.46
N ALA A 261 -4.58 26.22 0.73
CA ALA A 261 -5.37 27.04 -0.21
C ALA A 261 -6.53 27.86 0.37
N LEU A 262 -6.93 27.72 1.65
CA LEU A 262 -8.07 28.43 2.22
C LEU A 262 -7.59 29.65 3.02
N ASN A 263 -7.91 30.85 2.55
CA ASN A 263 -7.67 32.09 3.31
C ASN A 263 -8.94 32.45 4.12
N ILE A 264 -8.93 32.17 5.42
CA ILE A 264 -10.10 32.39 6.30
C ILE A 264 -10.06 33.81 6.82
N GLY A 265 -11.08 34.59 6.46
CA GLY A 265 -11.21 35.98 6.88
C GLY A 265 -11.51 36.13 8.37
N GLY A 266 -10.84 37.06 9.05
CA GLY A 266 -11.12 37.39 10.45
C GLY A 266 -10.69 36.34 11.48
N LEU A 267 -9.79 35.42 11.14
CA LEU A 267 -9.26 34.40 12.06
C LEU A 267 -8.32 35.03 13.10
N ASP A 268 -8.54 34.77 14.40
CA ASP A 268 -7.71 35.28 15.50
C ASP A 268 -7.07 34.16 16.30
N THR A 269 -7.64 32.97 16.31
CA THR A 269 -7.21 31.85 17.17
C THR A 269 -7.21 30.55 16.38
N VAL A 270 -6.15 29.79 16.52
CA VAL A 270 -6.02 28.44 15.94
C VAL A 270 -5.82 27.45 17.09
N VAL A 271 -6.62 26.38 17.07
CA VAL A 271 -6.50 25.22 17.95
C VAL A 271 -6.13 24.02 17.10
N ILE A 272 -5.05 23.35 17.44
CA ILE A 272 -4.49 22.24 16.66
C ILE A 272 -4.42 21.01 17.55
N LEU A 273 -5.16 19.95 17.24
CA LEU A 273 -4.93 18.64 17.84
C LEU A 273 -3.73 17.99 17.14
N ASP A 274 -2.69 17.64 17.91
CA ASP A 274 -1.44 17.05 17.41
C ASP A 274 -1.66 15.59 16.99
N ALA A 275 -2.50 15.38 15.98
CA ALA A 275 -2.79 14.08 15.45
C ALA A 275 -3.17 14.17 13.97
N ARG A 276 -2.74 13.18 13.21
CA ARG A 276 -3.16 12.94 11.82
C ARG A 276 -3.33 11.46 11.56
N TYR A 277 -4.04 11.11 10.53
CA TYR A 277 -4.06 9.77 9.95
C TYR A 277 -3.29 9.79 8.64
N GLN A 278 -2.31 8.91 8.53
CA GLN A 278 -1.46 8.77 7.35
C GLN A 278 -1.27 7.30 6.99
N ASN A 279 -1.18 7.02 5.71
CA ASN A 279 -0.77 5.71 5.23
C ASN A 279 0.73 5.52 5.48
N VAL A 280 1.06 4.52 6.28
CA VAL A 280 2.44 4.06 6.50
C VAL A 280 2.61 2.76 5.73
N VAL A 281 3.67 2.67 4.93
CA VAL A 281 3.98 1.43 4.22
C VAL A 281 4.55 0.42 5.20
N GLU A 282 3.75 -0.60 5.53
CA GLU A 282 4.16 -1.72 6.38
C GLU A 282 4.08 -3.02 5.57
N ARG A 283 5.23 -3.68 5.35
CA ARG A 283 5.33 -4.93 4.56
C ARG A 283 4.72 -4.82 3.16
N GLY A 284 4.94 -3.69 2.48
CA GLY A 284 4.41 -3.42 1.15
C GLY A 284 2.90 -3.08 1.10
N ARG A 285 2.31 -2.68 2.22
CA ARG A 285 0.89 -2.29 2.33
C ARG A 285 0.75 -0.92 2.96
N ASN A 286 -0.23 -0.17 2.49
CA ASN A 286 -0.61 1.10 3.08
C ASN A 286 -1.50 0.86 4.30
N VAL A 287 -0.94 1.04 5.50
CA VAL A 287 -1.67 0.91 6.77
C VAL A 287 -2.00 2.31 7.29
N LEU A 288 -3.29 2.64 7.38
CA LEU A 288 -3.75 3.91 7.93
C LEU A 288 -3.45 3.97 9.42
N THR A 289 -2.50 4.80 9.80
CA THR A 289 -1.98 4.88 11.17
C THR A 289 -2.16 6.28 11.73
N ARG A 290 -2.58 6.38 13.00
CA ARG A 290 -2.64 7.64 13.72
C ARG A 290 -1.23 8.02 14.16
N LEU A 291 -0.76 9.18 13.70
CA LEU A 291 0.56 9.74 13.97
C LEU A 291 0.43 11.15 14.52
N PRO A 292 1.44 11.68 15.24
CA PRO A 292 1.51 13.10 15.51
C PRO A 292 1.73 13.89 14.23
N LEU A 293 1.37 15.17 14.25
CA LEU A 293 1.60 16.08 13.14
C LEU A 293 3.11 16.31 12.91
N GLY A 294 3.51 16.46 11.66
CA GLY A 294 4.84 16.87 11.28
C GLY A 294 5.07 18.37 11.50
N ALA A 295 6.34 18.80 11.47
CA ALA A 295 6.70 20.22 11.60
C ALA A 295 6.03 21.08 10.53
N ASN A 296 6.00 20.60 9.27
CA ASN A 296 5.38 21.32 8.14
C ASN A 296 3.90 21.61 8.38
N GLU A 297 3.16 20.61 8.88
CA GLU A 297 1.73 20.75 9.14
C GLU A 297 1.45 21.71 10.30
N LEU A 298 2.19 21.56 11.41
CA LEU A 298 2.07 22.47 12.56
C LEU A 298 2.37 23.92 12.18
N LEU A 299 3.47 24.16 11.44
CA LEU A 299 3.85 25.48 10.96
C LEU A 299 2.81 26.07 10.01
N GLN A 300 2.24 25.25 9.12
CA GLN A 300 1.26 25.71 8.16
C GLN A 300 -0.09 26.03 8.82
N MET A 301 -0.57 25.19 9.76
CA MET A 301 -1.79 25.48 10.52
C MET A 301 -1.64 26.71 11.42
N ALA A 302 -0.53 26.81 12.17
CA ALA A 302 -0.23 27.94 13.02
C ALA A 302 -0.01 29.23 12.21
N GLY A 303 0.62 29.14 11.05
CA GLY A 303 0.91 30.25 10.14
C GLY A 303 -0.32 30.97 9.57
N ARG A 304 -1.51 30.47 9.82
CA ARG A 304 -2.76 31.17 9.52
C ARG A 304 -2.98 32.40 10.42
N VAL A 305 -2.42 32.39 11.61
CA VAL A 305 -2.50 33.46 12.60
C VAL A 305 -1.13 33.96 12.99
N HIS A 306 -0.17 33.05 13.15
CA HIS A 306 1.19 33.35 13.59
C HIS A 306 1.97 34.16 12.53
N GLY A 307 2.46 35.32 12.89
CA GLY A 307 3.13 36.25 11.98
C GLY A 307 2.19 37.08 11.09
N ARG A 308 0.86 37.00 11.32
CA ARG A 308 -0.14 37.68 10.47
C ARG A 308 -1.15 38.50 11.21
N VAL A 309 -1.61 38.02 12.37
CA VAL A 309 -2.71 38.61 13.12
C VAL A 309 -2.16 39.17 14.42
N GLU A 310 -2.35 40.47 14.63
CA GLU A 310 -2.00 41.11 15.86
C GLU A 310 -2.82 40.51 17.02
N GLY A 311 -2.17 40.13 18.11
CA GLY A 311 -2.82 39.49 19.25
C GLY A 311 -3.32 38.07 18.97
N GLY A 312 -2.84 37.45 17.90
CA GLY A 312 -3.19 36.08 17.51
C GLY A 312 -2.79 35.03 18.55
N GLU A 313 -3.56 33.95 18.64
CA GLU A 313 -3.32 32.84 19.57
C GLU A 313 -3.24 31.52 18.82
N VAL A 314 -2.28 30.66 19.19
CA VAL A 314 -2.12 29.29 18.69
C VAL A 314 -2.07 28.36 19.88
N TRP A 315 -2.97 27.37 19.91
CA TRP A 315 -3.06 26.34 20.91
C TRP A 315 -2.77 25.00 20.27
N ILE A 316 -1.76 24.27 20.74
CA ILE A 316 -1.40 22.94 20.26
C ILE A 316 -1.73 21.95 21.38
N LEU A 317 -2.65 21.05 21.11
CA LEU A 317 -3.08 20.01 22.04
C LEU A 317 -2.22 18.76 21.79
N SER A 318 -1.23 18.52 22.64
CA SER A 318 -0.22 17.48 22.43
C SER A 318 0.32 16.95 23.76
N ASP A 319 0.48 15.62 23.86
CA ASP A 319 1.11 14.94 24.98
C ASP A 319 2.66 14.89 24.88
N ARG A 320 3.21 15.23 23.71
CA ARG A 320 4.67 15.24 23.52
C ARG A 320 5.28 16.58 23.91
N ALA A 321 6.53 16.53 24.35
CA ALA A 321 7.33 17.74 24.54
C ALA A 321 7.60 18.40 23.17
N LEU A 322 6.93 19.51 22.89
CA LEU A 322 7.02 20.23 21.64
C LEU A 322 7.40 21.68 21.90
N GLU A 323 8.52 22.09 21.36
CA GLU A 323 8.98 23.49 21.37
C GLU A 323 8.70 24.13 20.01
N PHE A 324 7.61 24.88 19.90
CA PHE A 324 7.16 25.46 18.62
C PHE A 324 8.23 26.35 17.97
N GLY A 325 8.96 27.16 18.73
CA GLY A 325 10.01 28.04 18.22
C GLY A 325 11.22 27.29 17.62
N ALA A 326 11.39 26.03 17.98
CA ALA A 326 12.43 25.16 17.43
C ALA A 326 12.01 24.40 16.17
N LEU A 327 10.71 24.42 15.82
CA LEU A 327 10.25 23.77 14.60
C LEU A 327 10.87 24.40 13.37
N ARG A 328 11.31 23.54 12.46
CA ARG A 328 11.80 23.92 11.12
C ARG A 328 11.07 23.10 10.07
N PRO A 329 10.84 23.66 8.88
CA PRO A 329 10.34 22.90 7.77
C PRO A 329 11.19 21.65 7.53
N GLY A 330 10.52 20.50 7.39
CA GLY A 330 11.15 19.23 7.12
C GLY A 330 11.10 18.87 5.63
N PRO A 331 11.76 17.78 5.24
CA PRO A 331 11.68 17.25 3.89
C PRO A 331 10.25 16.82 3.54
N PRO A 332 9.91 16.73 2.24
CA PRO A 332 8.61 16.24 1.81
C PRO A 332 8.42 14.76 2.18
N GLU A 333 7.18 14.40 2.50
CA GLU A 333 6.79 13.01 2.78
C GLU A 333 6.18 12.39 1.52
N PHE A 334 6.91 11.49 0.87
CA PHE A 334 6.51 10.88 -0.38
C PHE A 334 5.59 9.67 -0.21
N GLN A 335 4.71 9.42 -1.19
CA GLN A 335 3.66 8.39 -1.16
C GLN A 335 3.81 7.33 -2.26
N LEU A 336 4.66 7.54 -3.26
CA LEU A 336 4.78 6.68 -4.44
C LEU A 336 5.13 5.22 -4.11
N ALA A 337 5.89 5.00 -3.04
CA ALA A 337 6.26 3.66 -2.60
C ALA A 337 5.06 2.74 -2.27
N GLY A 338 3.87 3.31 -2.04
CA GLY A 338 2.62 2.58 -1.80
C GLY A 338 1.78 2.31 -3.06
N ASP A 339 2.16 2.84 -4.23
CA ASP A 339 1.40 2.71 -5.49
C ASP A 339 2.27 2.19 -6.66
N VAL A 340 2.94 1.07 -6.41
CA VAL A 340 3.84 0.44 -7.39
C VAL A 340 3.13 -0.06 -8.66
N GLU A 341 1.83 -0.39 -8.58
CA GLU A 341 1.03 -0.82 -9.74
C GLU A 341 0.87 0.31 -10.75
N ARG A 342 0.62 1.53 -10.28
CA ARG A 342 0.54 2.73 -11.14
C ARG A 342 1.87 3.01 -11.84
N VAL A 343 2.98 2.86 -11.13
CA VAL A 343 4.33 2.96 -11.74
C VAL A 343 4.49 1.93 -12.84
N ALA A 344 4.12 0.66 -12.56
CA ALA A 344 4.23 -0.43 -13.54
C ALA A 344 3.39 -0.18 -14.80
N MET A 345 2.14 0.26 -14.64
CA MET A 345 1.27 0.61 -15.77
C MET A 345 1.84 1.78 -16.59
N THR A 346 2.30 2.84 -15.94
CA THR A 346 2.91 4.00 -16.61
C THR A 346 4.17 3.61 -17.37
N CYS A 347 5.05 2.83 -16.77
CA CYS A 347 6.26 2.31 -17.43
C CYS A 347 5.91 1.45 -18.65
N ALA A 348 4.93 0.56 -18.51
CA ALA A 348 4.47 -0.28 -19.61
C ALA A 348 3.85 0.53 -20.76
N ALA A 349 3.08 1.58 -20.45
CA ALA A 349 2.52 2.49 -21.45
C ALA A 349 3.60 3.23 -22.25
N LEU A 350 4.68 3.63 -21.58
CA LEU A 350 5.82 4.30 -22.20
C LEU A 350 6.83 3.34 -22.84
N GLY A 351 6.74 2.04 -22.55
CA GLY A 351 7.71 1.04 -22.99
C GLY A 351 9.10 1.24 -22.38
N VAL A 352 9.18 1.75 -21.13
CA VAL A 352 10.42 2.03 -20.40
C VAL A 352 10.58 1.13 -19.17
N ASP A 353 11.82 0.99 -18.70
CA ASP A 353 12.06 0.35 -17.39
C ASP A 353 11.86 1.37 -16.27
N ALA A 354 11.32 0.93 -15.13
CA ALA A 354 11.18 1.82 -13.97
C ALA A 354 12.53 2.36 -13.45
N ALA A 355 13.63 1.66 -13.73
CA ALA A 355 14.99 2.13 -13.42
C ALA A 355 15.42 3.34 -14.28
N GLU A 356 14.76 3.61 -15.38
CA GLU A 356 14.99 4.79 -16.22
C GLU A 356 14.29 6.06 -15.68
N LEU A 357 13.41 5.90 -14.69
CA LEU A 357 12.74 7.00 -14.01
C LEU A 357 13.54 7.40 -12.77
N ASP A 358 13.97 8.66 -12.74
CA ASP A 358 14.56 9.25 -11.53
C ASP A 358 13.43 9.60 -10.56
N LEU A 359 12.98 8.60 -9.81
CA LEU A 359 11.89 8.76 -8.83
C LEU A 359 12.38 9.51 -7.59
N PRO A 360 11.54 10.35 -6.96
CA PRO A 360 11.90 11.10 -5.75
C PRO A 360 12.21 10.22 -4.55
N VAL A 361 11.73 8.97 -4.56
CA VAL A 361 12.01 7.94 -3.55
C VAL A 361 12.46 6.64 -4.23
N PRO A 362 13.31 5.84 -3.59
CA PRO A 362 13.68 4.53 -4.12
C PRO A 362 12.46 3.63 -4.31
N LEU A 363 12.38 2.97 -5.45
CA LEU A 363 11.32 2.02 -5.76
C LEU A 363 11.46 0.75 -4.89
N ASP A 364 10.36 0.28 -4.31
CA ASP A 364 10.27 -1.05 -3.72
C ASP A 364 10.30 -2.11 -4.83
N ARG A 365 11.51 -2.60 -5.15
CA ARG A 365 11.72 -3.56 -6.24
C ARG A 365 10.91 -4.85 -6.10
N PRO A 366 10.83 -5.51 -4.91
CA PRO A 366 9.97 -6.69 -4.75
C PRO A 366 8.48 -6.39 -4.98
N GLY A 367 7.98 -5.29 -4.45
CA GLY A 367 6.60 -4.85 -4.64
C GLY A 367 6.31 -4.53 -6.11
N TYR A 368 7.23 -3.85 -6.80
CA TYR A 368 7.12 -3.55 -8.23
C TYR A 368 7.08 -4.83 -9.07
N ALA A 369 8.01 -5.78 -8.84
CA ALA A 369 8.03 -7.06 -9.56
C ALA A 369 6.73 -7.85 -9.34
N ALA A 370 6.19 -7.85 -8.12
CA ALA A 370 4.90 -8.47 -7.82
C ALA A 370 3.72 -7.76 -8.52
N ALA A 371 3.77 -6.44 -8.66
CA ALA A 371 2.77 -5.68 -9.40
C ALA A 371 2.82 -6.00 -10.91
N VAL A 372 4.01 -6.03 -11.50
CA VAL A 372 4.21 -6.42 -12.91
C VAL A 372 3.68 -7.83 -13.16
N ALA A 373 4.05 -8.81 -12.32
CA ALA A 373 3.56 -10.19 -12.46
C ALA A 373 2.03 -10.27 -12.40
N ARG A 374 1.39 -9.51 -11.49
CA ARG A 374 -0.09 -9.45 -11.46
C ARG A 374 -0.69 -8.87 -12.74
N LEU A 375 -0.07 -7.83 -13.31
CA LEU A 375 -0.53 -7.23 -14.57
C LEU A 375 -0.31 -8.17 -15.76
N GLU A 376 0.75 -8.96 -15.76
CA GLU A 376 1.02 -10.01 -16.74
C GLU A 376 0.01 -11.15 -16.62
N ASP A 377 -0.27 -11.66 -15.43
CA ASP A 377 -1.28 -12.68 -15.16
C ASP A 377 -2.69 -12.25 -15.62
N ARG A 378 -2.95 -10.94 -15.61
CA ARG A 378 -4.20 -10.35 -16.11
C ARG A 378 -4.18 -10.07 -17.61
N GLY A 379 -3.08 -10.28 -18.29
CA GLY A 379 -2.93 -9.98 -19.70
C GLY A 379 -2.92 -8.48 -20.05
N ILE A 380 -2.67 -7.62 -19.06
CA ILE A 380 -2.58 -6.16 -19.23
C ILE A 380 -1.21 -5.76 -19.74
N VAL A 381 -0.16 -6.42 -19.25
CA VAL A 381 1.23 -6.19 -19.63
C VAL A 381 1.80 -7.46 -20.22
N ALA A 382 2.61 -7.34 -21.26
CA ALA A 382 3.45 -8.39 -21.81
C ALA A 382 4.76 -7.76 -22.31
N ASP A 383 5.89 -8.44 -22.09
CA ASP A 383 7.20 -7.96 -22.53
C ASP A 383 7.47 -6.47 -22.17
N ARG A 384 7.11 -6.06 -20.95
CA ARG A 384 7.23 -4.68 -20.43
C ARG A 384 6.41 -3.63 -21.16
N ARG A 385 5.42 -4.02 -21.96
CA ARG A 385 4.54 -3.10 -22.67
C ARG A 385 3.09 -3.42 -22.39
N LEU A 386 2.24 -2.42 -22.57
CA LEU A 386 0.81 -2.68 -22.57
C LEU A 386 0.44 -3.58 -23.74
N THR A 387 -0.39 -4.58 -23.48
CA THR A 387 -1.07 -5.34 -24.53
C THR A 387 -2.17 -4.47 -25.16
N VAL A 388 -2.84 -4.95 -26.21
CA VAL A 388 -4.02 -4.27 -26.76
C VAL A 388 -5.07 -4.07 -25.67
N TYR A 389 -5.36 -5.14 -24.90
CA TYR A 389 -6.25 -5.07 -23.74
C TYR A 389 -5.77 -4.08 -22.66
N GLY A 390 -4.47 -4.11 -22.36
CA GLY A 390 -3.87 -3.16 -21.41
C GLY A 390 -3.99 -1.71 -21.85
N ALA A 391 -3.85 -1.43 -23.14
CA ALA A 391 -4.04 -0.09 -23.70
C ALA A 391 -5.51 0.37 -23.61
N GLU A 392 -6.47 -0.52 -23.85
CA GLU A 392 -7.89 -0.25 -23.65
C GLU A 392 -8.22 0.05 -22.18
N VAL A 393 -7.65 -0.72 -21.24
CA VAL A 393 -7.78 -0.47 -19.79
C VAL A 393 -7.22 0.90 -19.42
N GLU A 394 -6.01 1.25 -19.88
CA GLU A 394 -5.36 2.53 -19.55
C GLU A 394 -6.05 3.74 -20.20
N ALA A 395 -6.72 3.56 -21.33
CA ALA A 395 -7.45 4.62 -22.03
C ALA A 395 -8.67 5.12 -21.23
N LEU A 396 -9.29 4.27 -20.40
CA LEU A 396 -10.47 4.64 -19.61
C LEU A 396 -10.12 5.58 -18.46
N PRO A 397 -10.95 6.59 -18.16
CA PRO A 397 -10.67 7.61 -17.12
C PRO A 397 -10.97 7.14 -15.70
N VAL A 398 -10.69 5.88 -15.40
CA VAL A 398 -10.98 5.23 -14.12
C VAL A 398 -9.80 4.37 -13.69
N GLU A 399 -9.80 3.92 -12.43
CA GLU A 399 -8.80 2.97 -11.93
C GLU A 399 -8.94 1.60 -12.60
N ARG A 400 -7.82 0.87 -12.73
CA ARG A 400 -7.76 -0.43 -13.43
C ARG A 400 -8.91 -1.38 -13.11
N PRO A 401 -9.28 -1.65 -11.85
CA PRO A 401 -10.35 -2.62 -11.58
C PRO A 401 -11.69 -2.24 -12.22
N TRP A 402 -12.01 -0.96 -12.21
CA TRP A 402 -13.21 -0.43 -12.82
C TRP A 402 -13.12 -0.41 -14.35
N ALA A 403 -11.94 -0.12 -14.90
CA ALA A 403 -11.69 -0.17 -16.34
C ALA A 403 -11.89 -1.60 -16.87
N GLU A 404 -11.36 -2.60 -16.22
CA GLU A 404 -11.56 -4.00 -16.58
C GLU A 404 -13.05 -4.41 -16.53
N LEU A 405 -13.80 -3.95 -15.55
CA LEU A 405 -15.25 -4.18 -15.51
C LEU A 405 -15.95 -3.50 -16.69
N LEU A 406 -15.63 -2.23 -17.00
CA LEU A 406 -16.22 -1.49 -18.10
C LEU A 406 -16.00 -2.17 -19.46
N LEU A 407 -14.83 -2.72 -19.70
CA LEU A 407 -14.52 -3.43 -20.95
C LEU A 407 -15.28 -4.75 -21.10
N HIS A 408 -15.81 -5.32 -20.03
CA HIS A 408 -16.49 -6.60 -20.01
C HIS A 408 -17.97 -6.51 -19.64
N THR A 409 -18.48 -5.29 -19.41
CA THR A 409 -19.88 -5.07 -19.01
C THR A 409 -20.78 -4.83 -20.21
N ASP A 410 -22.04 -5.10 -20.02
CA ASP A 410 -23.09 -4.70 -20.96
C ASP A 410 -23.71 -3.34 -20.57
N ALA A 411 -24.49 -2.77 -21.47
CA ALA A 411 -25.04 -1.41 -21.36
C ALA A 411 -25.80 -1.16 -20.04
N ASP A 412 -26.47 -2.17 -19.48
CA ASP A 412 -27.29 -2.02 -18.27
C ASP A 412 -26.44 -1.82 -17.00
N LEU A 413 -25.20 -2.32 -16.99
CA LEU A 413 -24.29 -2.20 -15.84
C LEU A 413 -23.29 -1.05 -15.99
N VAL A 414 -23.15 -0.44 -17.17
CA VAL A 414 -22.29 0.73 -17.36
C VAL A 414 -22.56 1.83 -16.33
N PRO A 415 -23.82 2.22 -16.04
CA PRO A 415 -24.09 3.26 -15.03
C PRO A 415 -23.58 2.88 -13.63
N VAL A 416 -23.73 1.59 -13.27
CA VAL A 416 -23.28 1.07 -11.97
C VAL A 416 -21.77 1.20 -11.86
N VAL A 417 -21.04 0.64 -12.83
CA VAL A 417 -19.57 0.63 -12.82
C VAL A 417 -19.02 2.06 -12.87
N ALA A 418 -19.62 2.90 -13.73
CA ALA A 418 -19.22 4.30 -13.89
C ALA A 418 -19.42 5.13 -12.61
N ALA A 419 -20.58 5.00 -11.94
CA ALA A 419 -20.85 5.70 -10.69
C ALA A 419 -19.91 5.24 -9.56
N CYS A 420 -19.76 3.92 -9.38
CA CYS A 420 -18.90 3.33 -8.36
C CYS A 420 -17.41 3.65 -8.57
N SER A 421 -16.95 3.84 -9.82
CA SER A 421 -15.55 4.23 -10.09
C SER A 421 -15.19 5.60 -9.52
N GLY A 422 -16.15 6.46 -9.29
CA GLY A 422 -15.98 7.77 -8.64
C GLY A 422 -15.94 7.71 -7.12
N VAL A 423 -16.69 6.74 -6.54
CA VAL A 423 -16.79 6.53 -5.09
C VAL A 423 -16.88 5.03 -4.81
N GLU A 424 -15.78 4.41 -4.48
CA GLU A 424 -15.63 2.96 -4.39
C GLU A 424 -16.35 2.32 -3.20
N SER A 425 -16.77 3.09 -2.19
CA SER A 425 -17.29 2.51 -0.96
C SER A 425 -18.27 3.41 -0.22
N LEU A 426 -19.16 2.77 0.54
CA LEU A 426 -20.12 3.46 1.41
C LEU A 426 -19.42 4.37 2.43
N HIS A 427 -18.30 3.95 2.97
CA HIS A 427 -17.55 4.75 3.92
C HIS A 427 -17.08 6.10 3.34
N ARG A 428 -16.75 6.16 2.05
CA ARG A 428 -16.37 7.41 1.38
C ARG A 428 -17.56 8.28 1.02
N MET A 429 -18.74 7.68 0.85
CA MET A 429 -19.96 8.37 0.44
C MET A 429 -20.81 8.82 1.61
N THR A 430 -20.78 8.14 2.75
CA THR A 430 -21.69 8.37 3.85
C THR A 430 -20.96 8.83 5.12
N ARG A 431 -21.72 9.54 5.99
CA ARG A 431 -21.36 9.82 7.38
C ARG A 431 -21.55 8.57 8.23
N GLU A 432 -21.08 8.56 9.48
CA GLU A 432 -21.32 7.44 10.40
C GLU A 432 -22.82 7.26 10.67
N GLU A 433 -23.52 8.37 10.92
CA GLU A 433 -24.98 8.41 11.05
C GLU A 433 -25.62 8.54 9.67
N ARG A 434 -26.19 7.44 9.17
CA ARG A 434 -26.78 7.37 7.84
C ARG A 434 -28.19 6.79 7.86
N MET A 435 -29.03 7.28 6.99
CA MET A 435 -30.43 6.87 6.81
C MET A 435 -30.68 6.47 5.36
N LEU A 436 -30.12 5.33 4.95
CA LEU A 436 -30.18 4.82 3.58
C LEU A 436 -31.40 3.91 3.32
N ARG A 437 -32.45 3.98 4.16
CA ARG A 437 -33.65 3.15 3.99
C ARG A 437 -34.22 3.30 2.58
N GLY A 438 -34.48 2.20 1.92
CA GLY A 438 -34.97 2.13 0.53
C GLY A 438 -33.87 2.20 -0.54
N LEU A 439 -32.59 2.46 -0.17
CA LEU A 439 -31.45 2.50 -1.10
C LEU A 439 -30.47 1.34 -0.90
N ILE A 440 -30.58 0.66 0.25
CA ILE A 440 -29.69 -0.46 0.58
C ILE A 440 -29.98 -1.64 -0.35
N VAL A 441 -28.93 -2.15 -0.98
CA VAL A 441 -28.93 -3.43 -1.68
C VAL A 441 -28.18 -4.44 -0.79
N PRO A 442 -28.88 -5.34 -0.09
CA PRO A 442 -28.25 -6.31 0.78
C PRO A 442 -27.21 -7.13 0.03
N GLY A 443 -26.00 -7.24 0.60
CA GLY A 443 -24.89 -7.97 -0.02
C GLY A 443 -24.09 -7.17 -1.07
N SER A 444 -24.35 -5.85 -1.27
CA SER A 444 -23.50 -5.07 -2.17
C SER A 444 -23.39 -3.61 -1.74
N ASP A 445 -22.22 -3.23 -1.23
CA ASP A 445 -21.89 -1.84 -0.98
C ASP A 445 -21.85 -1.04 -2.28
N HIS A 446 -21.32 -1.62 -3.37
CA HIS A 446 -21.25 -0.99 -4.68
C HIS A 446 -22.64 -0.62 -5.23
N LEU A 447 -23.59 -1.56 -5.20
CA LEU A 447 -24.95 -1.27 -5.66
C LEU A 447 -25.72 -0.35 -4.71
N THR A 448 -25.38 -0.36 -3.43
CA THR A 448 -25.91 0.61 -2.49
C THR A 448 -25.38 2.01 -2.79
N VAL A 449 -24.08 2.17 -3.05
CA VAL A 449 -23.46 3.42 -3.54
C VAL A 449 -24.17 3.88 -4.82
N TYR A 450 -24.34 2.99 -5.78
CA TYR A 450 -25.06 3.30 -7.02
C TYR A 450 -26.49 3.79 -6.77
N ASN A 451 -27.27 3.13 -5.90
CA ASN A 451 -28.62 3.57 -5.58
C ASN A 451 -28.67 4.97 -4.94
N VAL A 452 -27.69 5.28 -4.09
CA VAL A 452 -27.56 6.63 -3.51
C VAL A 452 -27.30 7.66 -4.61
N VAL A 453 -26.42 7.38 -5.57
CA VAL A 453 -26.16 8.25 -6.72
C VAL A 453 -27.42 8.36 -7.59
N ALA A 454 -28.09 7.24 -7.86
CA ALA A 454 -29.29 7.21 -8.69
C ALA A 454 -30.41 8.08 -8.07
N GLU A 455 -30.66 7.97 -6.75
CA GLU A 455 -31.64 8.81 -6.07
C GLU A 455 -31.28 10.29 -6.18
N ALA A 456 -30.01 10.63 -5.90
CA ALA A 456 -29.54 12.01 -5.96
C ALA A 456 -29.67 12.60 -7.36
N VAL A 457 -29.26 11.87 -8.40
CA VAL A 457 -29.35 12.27 -9.80
C VAL A 457 -30.81 12.44 -10.21
N ASN A 458 -31.67 11.47 -9.93
CA ASN A 458 -33.09 11.50 -10.32
C ASN A 458 -33.86 12.62 -9.64
N GLN A 459 -33.53 12.99 -8.40
CA GLN A 459 -34.27 14.00 -7.63
C GLN A 459 -33.66 15.40 -7.68
N HIS A 460 -32.34 15.49 -7.79
CA HIS A 460 -31.60 16.75 -7.59
C HIS A 460 -30.65 17.10 -8.73
N GLY A 461 -30.42 16.18 -9.69
CA GLY A 461 -29.45 16.34 -10.76
C GLY A 461 -30.08 16.66 -12.10
N ASP A 462 -29.21 17.06 -13.01
CA ASP A 462 -29.48 17.23 -14.44
C ASP A 462 -28.32 16.68 -15.26
N VAL A 463 -28.16 15.35 -15.14
CA VAL A 463 -26.97 14.64 -15.67
C VAL A 463 -26.89 14.74 -17.20
N GLY A 464 -28.03 14.91 -17.88
CA GLY A 464 -28.07 15.05 -19.33
C GLY A 464 -27.44 16.34 -19.88
N GLU A 465 -27.34 17.38 -19.06
CA GLU A 465 -26.79 18.70 -19.45
C GLU A 465 -25.31 18.87 -19.04
N VAL A 466 -24.72 17.88 -18.37
CA VAL A 466 -23.40 17.98 -17.70
C VAL A 466 -22.21 17.88 -18.66
N PHE A 467 -22.38 17.52 -19.90
CA PHE A 467 -21.27 17.46 -20.87
C PHE A 467 -20.63 18.82 -21.12
N GLY A 468 -19.38 19.00 -20.63
CA GLY A 468 -18.60 20.22 -20.81
C GLY A 468 -18.90 21.32 -19.82
N MET A 469 -19.73 21.10 -18.80
CA MET A 469 -20.17 22.11 -17.85
C MET A 469 -20.08 21.60 -16.40
N THR A 470 -19.68 22.27 -15.63
CA THR A 470 -18.90 22.32 -14.63
C THR A 470 -19.26 22.85 -13.23
N ARG A 471 -20.17 23.76 -13.04
CA ARG A 471 -20.31 24.40 -11.74
C ARG A 471 -21.54 24.02 -10.97
N HIS A 472 -22.55 23.39 -11.60
CA HIS A 472 -23.82 23.07 -10.97
C HIS A 472 -24.40 21.75 -11.50
N LEU A 473 -23.73 20.61 -11.21
CA LEU A 473 -24.25 19.29 -11.51
C LEU A 473 -25.58 19.00 -10.82
N PHE A 474 -25.82 19.63 -9.68
CA PHE A 474 -26.96 19.39 -8.83
C PHE A 474 -27.57 20.71 -8.34
N ARG A 475 -28.87 20.67 -8.03
CA ARG A 475 -29.58 21.76 -7.38
C ARG A 475 -29.10 21.94 -5.95
N ALA A 476 -29.27 23.11 -5.38
CA ALA A 476 -28.94 23.41 -3.97
C ALA A 476 -29.67 22.49 -2.97
N SER A 477 -30.77 21.88 -3.36
CA SER A 477 -31.54 20.93 -2.55
C SER A 477 -30.75 19.61 -2.27
N LEU A 478 -29.69 19.31 -3.00
CA LEU A 478 -28.82 18.14 -2.76
C LEU A 478 -28.21 18.16 -1.36
N GLU A 479 -27.73 19.31 -0.89
CA GLU A 479 -27.09 19.42 0.43
C GLU A 479 -28.06 19.02 1.55
N GLY A 480 -29.28 19.60 1.56
CA GLY A 480 -30.27 19.26 2.55
C GLY A 480 -30.77 17.80 2.46
N TRP A 481 -30.80 17.22 1.26
CA TRP A 481 -31.07 15.80 1.10
C TRP A 481 -29.91 14.96 1.66
N GLY A 482 -28.69 15.33 1.35
CA GLY A 482 -27.47 14.66 1.85
C GLY A 482 -27.38 14.67 3.37
N GLU A 483 -27.67 15.80 4.02
CA GLU A 483 -27.72 15.89 5.49
C GLU A 483 -28.76 14.94 6.09
N ARG A 484 -29.99 14.91 5.54
CA ARG A 484 -31.04 14.00 6.03
C ARG A 484 -30.72 12.53 5.85
N ARG A 485 -29.95 12.17 4.81
CA ARG A 485 -29.54 10.80 4.47
C ARG A 485 -28.20 10.39 5.12
N GLY A 486 -27.47 11.32 5.68
CA GLY A 486 -26.10 11.10 6.11
C GLY A 486 -25.15 10.81 4.91
N VAL A 487 -25.41 11.49 3.78
CA VAL A 487 -24.65 11.35 2.53
C VAL A 487 -23.82 12.60 2.27
N LEU A 488 -22.59 12.44 1.83
CA LEU A 488 -21.69 13.54 1.47
C LEU A 488 -22.02 14.03 0.06
N ALA A 489 -22.50 15.26 -0.07
CA ALA A 489 -22.89 15.86 -1.35
C ALA A 489 -21.75 15.83 -2.37
N LYS A 490 -20.53 16.14 -1.95
CA LYS A 490 -19.35 16.10 -2.82
C LYS A 490 -19.05 14.68 -3.36
N ALA A 491 -19.27 13.64 -2.57
CA ALA A 491 -19.07 12.27 -3.04
C ALA A 491 -20.07 11.91 -4.16
N VAL A 492 -21.28 12.40 -4.08
CA VAL A 492 -22.28 12.25 -5.14
C VAL A 492 -21.88 13.03 -6.39
N GLU A 493 -21.37 14.26 -6.24
CA GLU A 493 -20.84 15.06 -7.35
C GLU A 493 -19.65 14.35 -8.01
N ASP A 494 -18.73 13.79 -7.23
CA ASP A 494 -17.56 13.04 -7.74
C ASP A 494 -17.98 11.79 -8.52
N ALA A 495 -19.02 11.08 -8.05
CA ALA A 495 -19.57 9.92 -8.76
C ALA A 495 -20.24 10.32 -10.08
N ALA A 496 -21.00 11.42 -10.10
CA ALA A 496 -21.64 11.92 -11.31
C ALA A 496 -20.61 12.39 -12.35
N LEU A 497 -19.52 13.06 -11.92
CA LEU A 497 -18.41 13.46 -12.80
C LEU A 497 -17.67 12.24 -13.36
N ALA A 498 -17.46 11.21 -12.54
CA ALA A 498 -16.87 9.97 -13.02
C ALA A 498 -17.76 9.31 -14.08
N MET A 499 -19.08 9.26 -13.84
CA MET A 499 -20.04 8.81 -14.84
C MET A 499 -19.92 9.58 -16.16
N ALA A 500 -19.94 10.90 -16.11
CA ALA A 500 -19.83 11.74 -17.30
C ALA A 500 -18.55 11.45 -18.07
N SER A 501 -17.41 11.34 -17.39
CA SER A 501 -16.12 11.01 -18.01
C SER A 501 -16.11 9.62 -18.65
N VAL A 502 -16.69 8.61 -18.00
CA VAL A 502 -16.79 7.24 -18.53
C VAL A 502 -17.68 7.20 -19.77
N TYR A 503 -18.86 7.79 -19.70
CA TYR A 503 -19.80 7.82 -20.83
C TYR A 503 -19.20 8.49 -22.06
N ARG A 504 -18.46 9.57 -21.85
CA ARG A 504 -17.73 10.25 -22.94
C ARG A 504 -16.62 9.36 -23.51
N ALA A 505 -15.83 8.70 -22.65
CA ALA A 505 -14.77 7.81 -23.11
C ALA A 505 -15.28 6.60 -23.89
N LEU A 506 -16.51 6.16 -23.61
CA LEU A 506 -17.19 5.07 -24.31
C LEU A 506 -18.03 5.53 -25.50
N ASP A 507 -18.04 6.84 -25.80
CA ASP A 507 -18.89 7.45 -26.82
C ASP A 507 -20.39 7.13 -26.63
N LEU A 508 -20.86 7.15 -25.38
CA LEU A 508 -22.23 6.89 -24.99
C LEU A 508 -22.92 8.17 -24.51
N ALA A 509 -24.20 8.29 -24.81
CA ALA A 509 -25.04 9.37 -24.28
C ALA A 509 -25.35 9.11 -22.80
N LEU A 510 -25.24 10.16 -21.95
CA LEU A 510 -25.66 10.08 -20.56
C LEU A 510 -27.17 9.80 -20.46
N PRO A 511 -27.59 8.87 -19.58
CA PRO A 511 -29.00 8.59 -19.41
C PRO A 511 -29.69 9.74 -18.65
N ALA A 512 -30.93 10.07 -19.04
CA ALA A 512 -31.72 11.11 -18.42
C ALA A 512 -32.18 10.74 -17.00
N SER A 513 -32.25 9.45 -16.68
CA SER A 513 -32.58 8.92 -15.36
C SER A 513 -31.82 7.60 -15.14
N LEU A 514 -31.55 7.30 -13.87
CA LEU A 514 -30.86 6.07 -13.46
C LEU A 514 -31.86 5.11 -12.83
N PRO A 515 -31.99 3.87 -13.33
CA PRO A 515 -32.81 2.86 -12.68
C PRO A 515 -32.19 2.46 -11.34
N TYR A 516 -33.02 2.16 -10.33
CA TYR A 516 -32.53 1.58 -9.10
C TYR A 516 -32.10 0.12 -9.29
N ALA A 517 -31.09 -0.31 -8.58
CA ALA A 517 -30.64 -1.68 -8.57
C ALA A 517 -31.69 -2.61 -7.94
N ASP A 518 -32.02 -3.66 -8.67
CA ASP A 518 -32.88 -4.77 -8.28
C ASP A 518 -32.07 -6.08 -8.09
N ASP A 519 -32.73 -7.15 -7.69
CA ASP A 519 -32.12 -8.48 -7.53
C ASP A 519 -31.51 -9.03 -8.81
N ARG A 520 -32.06 -8.65 -9.98
CA ARG A 520 -31.52 -9.06 -11.29
C ARG A 520 -30.19 -8.36 -11.57
N MET A 521 -30.15 -7.05 -11.32
CA MET A 521 -28.94 -6.25 -11.47
C MET A 521 -27.86 -6.73 -10.47
N LEU A 522 -28.23 -7.05 -9.24
CA LEU A 522 -27.30 -7.61 -8.25
C LEU A 522 -26.66 -8.92 -8.75
N ARG A 523 -27.48 -9.87 -9.22
CA ARG A 523 -26.94 -11.15 -9.74
C ARG A 523 -26.02 -10.95 -10.95
N ARG A 524 -26.37 -10.06 -11.87
CA ARG A 524 -25.53 -9.74 -13.04
C ARG A 524 -24.22 -9.06 -12.65
N PHE A 525 -24.27 -8.16 -11.69
CA PHE A 525 -23.08 -7.49 -11.18
C PHE A 525 -22.17 -8.46 -10.41
N GLN A 526 -22.74 -9.33 -9.59
CA GLN A 526 -22.01 -10.41 -8.91
C GLN A 526 -21.34 -11.35 -9.92
N ASP A 527 -22.03 -11.73 -10.99
CA ASP A 527 -21.49 -12.57 -12.06
C ASP A 527 -20.32 -11.89 -12.78
N LEU A 528 -20.48 -10.61 -13.15
CA LEU A 528 -19.44 -9.82 -13.77
C LEU A 528 -18.20 -9.72 -12.87
N VAL A 529 -18.38 -9.38 -11.58
CA VAL A 529 -17.30 -9.27 -10.61
C VAL A 529 -16.62 -10.63 -10.38
N ALA A 530 -17.37 -11.72 -10.26
CA ALA A 530 -16.81 -13.05 -10.08
C ALA A 530 -16.04 -13.53 -11.33
N ARG A 531 -16.51 -13.22 -12.52
CA ARG A 531 -15.88 -13.61 -13.79
C ARG A 531 -14.57 -12.89 -14.04
N ILE A 532 -14.52 -11.59 -13.79
CA ILE A 532 -13.35 -10.74 -14.05
C ILE A 532 -12.40 -10.73 -12.85
N ALA A 533 -12.93 -10.80 -11.62
CA ALA A 533 -12.19 -10.71 -10.35
C ALA A 533 -11.18 -9.55 -10.33
N PRO A 534 -11.60 -8.30 -10.55
CA PRO A 534 -10.69 -7.17 -10.66
C PRO A 534 -10.26 -6.63 -9.30
N PHE A 535 -11.03 -6.92 -8.26
CA PHE A 535 -10.87 -6.43 -6.89
C PHE A 535 -10.12 -7.42 -6.00
N ASP A 536 -9.75 -6.96 -4.81
CA ASP A 536 -9.34 -7.86 -3.73
C ASP A 536 -10.49 -8.81 -3.38
N LEU A 537 -10.14 -10.04 -3.02
CA LEU A 537 -11.10 -11.08 -2.66
C LEU A 537 -10.81 -11.61 -1.26
N VAL A 538 -11.87 -11.75 -0.47
CA VAL A 538 -11.86 -12.37 0.86
C VAL A 538 -12.93 -13.45 0.89
N ILE A 539 -12.58 -14.65 1.30
CA ILE A 539 -13.52 -15.78 1.49
C ILE A 539 -13.41 -16.23 2.93
N ASP A 540 -14.55 -16.33 3.62
CA ASP A 540 -14.62 -16.72 5.05
C ASP A 540 -13.69 -15.89 5.95
N GLU A 541 -13.70 -14.56 5.76
CA GLU A 541 -12.86 -13.59 6.48
C GLU A 541 -11.35 -13.82 6.35
N GLU A 542 -10.88 -14.51 5.29
CA GLU A 542 -9.45 -14.71 5.01
C GLU A 542 -9.12 -14.37 3.55
N THR A 543 -7.91 -13.85 3.31
CA THR A 543 -7.34 -13.73 1.96
C THR A 543 -6.81 -15.09 1.50
N ALA A 544 -6.50 -15.22 0.20
CA ALA A 544 -5.86 -16.43 -0.35
C ALA A 544 -4.53 -16.82 0.33
N ARG A 545 -3.92 -15.89 1.08
CA ARG A 545 -2.69 -16.13 1.86
C ARG A 545 -2.96 -16.46 3.33
N GLY A 546 -4.22 -16.65 3.72
CA GLY A 546 -4.62 -16.94 5.09
C GLY A 546 -4.54 -15.74 6.04
N GLU A 547 -4.61 -14.52 5.53
CA GLU A 547 -4.63 -13.31 6.35
C GLU A 547 -6.06 -12.98 6.75
N PRO A 548 -6.33 -12.73 8.03
CA PRO A 548 -7.67 -12.40 8.48
C PRO A 548 -8.09 -11.00 8.06
N VAL A 549 -9.23 -10.90 7.38
CA VAL A 549 -9.85 -9.65 6.93
C VAL A 549 -11.33 -9.70 7.28
N ARG A 550 -11.81 -8.75 8.06
CA ARG A 550 -13.23 -8.68 8.44
C ARG A 550 -14.03 -7.85 7.45
N VAL A 551 -15.31 -8.17 7.34
CA VAL A 551 -16.24 -7.25 6.68
C VAL A 551 -16.30 -5.95 7.50
N ALA A 552 -16.22 -4.81 6.82
CA ALA A 552 -16.23 -3.50 7.47
C ALA A 552 -17.56 -3.28 8.23
N ARG A 553 -17.49 -2.64 9.40
CA ARG A 553 -18.69 -2.39 10.24
C ARG A 553 -19.78 -1.63 9.51
N GLY A 554 -19.41 -0.77 8.57
CA GLY A 554 -20.33 0.03 7.77
C GLY A 554 -20.84 -0.66 6.50
N SER A 555 -20.32 -1.86 6.16
CA SER A 555 -20.72 -2.61 4.97
C SER A 555 -22.12 -3.22 5.12
N VAL A 556 -22.78 -3.39 3.98
CA VAL A 556 -24.06 -4.12 3.88
C VAL A 556 -23.85 -5.59 3.46
N CYS A 557 -22.59 -6.02 3.34
CA CYS A 557 -22.22 -7.41 3.07
C CYS A 557 -22.27 -8.24 4.35
N GLY A 558 -22.61 -9.55 4.21
CA GLY A 558 -22.50 -10.52 5.29
C GLY A 558 -21.08 -11.07 5.42
N ALA A 559 -20.78 -11.67 6.58
CA ALA A 559 -19.47 -12.30 6.83
C ALA A 559 -19.30 -13.70 6.19
N TRP A 560 -20.34 -14.23 5.53
CA TRP A 560 -20.34 -15.54 4.89
C TRP A 560 -20.09 -15.44 3.37
N GLY A 561 -19.44 -16.43 2.80
CA GLY A 561 -19.11 -16.45 1.38
C GLY A 561 -17.90 -15.62 1.02
N GLY A 562 -17.83 -15.22 -0.24
CA GLY A 562 -16.81 -14.31 -0.74
C GLY A 562 -17.28 -12.86 -0.68
N VAL A 563 -16.36 -11.93 -0.46
CA VAL A 563 -16.56 -10.49 -0.67
C VAL A 563 -15.46 -10.00 -1.58
N ALA A 564 -15.86 -9.38 -2.69
CA ALA A 564 -14.94 -8.76 -3.65
C ALA A 564 -15.04 -7.23 -3.55
N GLY A 565 -13.93 -6.56 -3.28
CA GLY A 565 -13.92 -5.11 -3.08
C GLY A 565 -12.55 -4.59 -2.64
N ALA A 566 -12.54 -3.47 -1.95
CA ALA A 566 -11.32 -2.83 -1.47
C ALA A 566 -11.00 -3.26 -0.03
N ILE A 567 -9.81 -3.84 0.17
CA ILE A 567 -9.28 -4.09 1.52
C ILE A 567 -8.61 -2.82 2.03
N ARG A 568 -8.99 -2.41 3.23
CA ARG A 568 -8.37 -1.29 3.94
C ARG A 568 -7.61 -1.81 5.14
N TYR A 569 -6.36 -1.42 5.25
CA TYR A 569 -5.51 -1.72 6.39
C TYR A 569 -5.44 -0.49 7.31
N PHE A 570 -5.59 -0.73 8.61
CA PHE A 570 -5.52 0.33 9.61
C PHE A 570 -4.91 -0.20 10.92
N ALA A 571 -4.20 0.66 11.63
CA ALA A 571 -3.68 0.34 12.95
C ALA A 571 -4.77 0.53 14.02
N ASP A 572 -4.99 -0.48 14.85
CA ASP A 572 -5.86 -0.35 16.02
C ASP A 572 -5.21 0.53 17.12
N ARG A 573 -5.95 0.81 18.20
CA ARG A 573 -5.45 1.63 19.33
C ARG A 573 -4.16 1.12 19.97
N ARG A 574 -3.76 -0.12 19.69
CA ARG A 574 -2.53 -0.75 20.17
C ARG A 574 -1.43 -0.76 19.10
N GLY A 575 -1.63 -0.09 17.97
CA GLY A 575 -0.72 -0.09 16.83
C GLY A 575 -0.66 -1.41 16.07
N ILE A 576 -1.64 -2.32 16.26
CA ILE A 576 -1.69 -3.59 15.53
C ILE A 576 -2.46 -3.38 14.22
N ALA A 577 -1.82 -3.74 13.10
CA ALA A 577 -2.46 -3.67 11.80
C ALA A 577 -3.70 -4.62 11.74
N ARG A 578 -4.82 -4.09 11.30
CA ARG A 578 -6.09 -4.77 11.05
C ARG A 578 -6.48 -4.54 9.60
N ALA A 579 -7.34 -5.41 9.10
CA ALA A 579 -7.86 -5.28 7.75
C ALA A 579 -9.39 -5.41 7.75
N ALA A 580 -10.04 -4.61 6.92
CA ALA A 580 -11.47 -4.70 6.67
C ALA A 580 -11.74 -4.54 5.18
N ILE A 581 -12.79 -5.22 4.67
CA ILE A 581 -13.24 -5.17 3.28
C ILE A 581 -14.63 -4.57 3.18
N GLU A 582 -14.85 -3.77 2.16
CA GLU A 582 -16.14 -3.32 1.64
C GLU A 582 -16.23 -3.70 0.17
N GLY A 583 -17.41 -4.08 -0.32
CA GLY A 583 -17.54 -4.46 -1.72
C GLY A 583 -18.86 -5.13 -2.07
N THR A 584 -18.81 -6.20 -2.86
CA THR A 584 -19.95 -6.99 -3.25
C THR A 584 -19.76 -8.43 -2.83
N GLN A 585 -20.77 -8.98 -2.16
CA GLN A 585 -20.78 -10.37 -1.71
C GLN A 585 -20.94 -11.32 -2.90
N LEU A 586 -20.10 -12.35 -2.93
CA LEU A 586 -20.14 -13.41 -3.93
C LEU A 586 -20.61 -14.71 -3.27
N PRO A 587 -21.78 -15.25 -3.64
CA PRO A 587 -22.24 -16.54 -3.14
C PRO A 587 -21.24 -17.66 -3.45
N TYR A 588 -21.13 -18.66 -2.57
CA TYR A 588 -20.21 -19.81 -2.77
C TYR A 588 -20.43 -20.53 -4.10
N ASP A 589 -21.68 -20.75 -4.49
CA ASP A 589 -21.99 -21.45 -5.73
C ASP A 589 -21.50 -20.68 -6.95
N LEU A 590 -21.58 -19.34 -6.92
CA LEU A 590 -21.04 -18.49 -7.97
C LEU A 590 -19.51 -18.56 -8.01
N VAL A 591 -18.83 -18.45 -6.87
CA VAL A 591 -17.37 -18.58 -6.77
C VAL A 591 -16.91 -19.95 -7.28
N ARG A 592 -17.62 -21.02 -6.91
CA ARG A 592 -17.35 -22.40 -7.37
C ARG A 592 -17.54 -22.56 -8.87
N SER A 593 -18.52 -21.88 -9.47
CA SER A 593 -18.77 -21.98 -10.91
C SER A 593 -17.59 -21.46 -11.75
N TYR A 594 -16.86 -20.46 -11.25
CA TYR A 594 -15.65 -19.90 -11.87
C TYR A 594 -14.35 -20.55 -11.40
N ALA A 595 -14.42 -21.53 -10.47
CA ALA A 595 -13.23 -22.23 -10.00
C ALA A 595 -12.61 -23.10 -11.10
N ARG A 596 -11.31 -22.96 -11.29
CA ARG A 596 -10.53 -23.72 -12.26
C ARG A 596 -9.96 -24.97 -11.63
N GLN A 597 -9.93 -26.05 -12.38
CA GLN A 597 -9.24 -27.26 -11.96
C GLN A 597 -7.74 -27.09 -12.18
N GLY A 598 -6.98 -27.19 -11.09
CA GLY A 598 -5.51 -27.18 -11.14
C GLY A 598 -4.96 -28.48 -11.76
N PRO A 599 -3.68 -28.49 -12.13
CA PRO A 599 -3.02 -29.70 -12.60
C PRO A 599 -3.08 -30.79 -11.50
N PRO A 600 -3.27 -32.05 -11.88
CA PRO A 600 -3.26 -33.15 -10.93
C PRO A 600 -1.87 -33.28 -10.29
N GLU A 601 -1.84 -33.54 -8.99
CA GLU A 601 -0.60 -33.77 -8.22
C GLU A 601 -0.65 -35.16 -7.62
N VAL A 602 0.37 -35.97 -7.86
CA VAL A 602 0.44 -37.32 -7.27
C VAL A 602 1.17 -37.25 -5.95
N LEU A 603 0.52 -37.76 -4.90
CA LEU A 603 1.05 -37.84 -3.53
C LEU A 603 1.10 -39.27 -3.03
N TYR A 604 2.00 -39.54 -2.08
CA TYR A 604 2.02 -40.76 -1.29
C TYR A 604 1.37 -40.48 0.07
N ASP A 605 0.24 -41.12 0.34
CA ASP A 605 -0.50 -41.06 1.61
C ASP A 605 -0.14 -42.28 2.51
N PRO A 606 0.72 -42.13 3.52
CA PRO A 606 1.15 -43.26 4.36
C PRO A 606 0.03 -43.84 5.24
N ALA A 607 -1.10 -43.12 5.40
CA ALA A 607 -2.27 -43.63 6.14
C ALA A 607 -3.03 -44.69 5.35
N ARG A 608 -2.88 -44.72 4.03
CA ARG A 608 -3.52 -45.68 3.13
C ARG A 608 -2.61 -46.88 2.86
N ARG A 609 -2.86 -48.01 3.48
CA ARG A 609 -1.97 -49.20 3.35
C ARG A 609 -2.06 -49.90 1.99
N ARG A 610 -3.25 -49.94 1.37
CA ARG A 610 -3.47 -50.69 0.11
C ARG A 610 -3.16 -49.87 -1.15
N LEU A 611 -3.59 -48.63 -1.17
CA LEU A 611 -3.44 -47.71 -2.31
C LEU A 611 -2.93 -46.36 -1.81
N PRO A 612 -1.65 -46.27 -1.43
CA PRO A 612 -1.10 -45.06 -0.86
C PRO A 612 -0.84 -43.98 -1.90
N LEU A 613 -0.74 -44.30 -3.19
CA LEU A 613 -0.69 -43.30 -4.24
C LEU A 613 -2.08 -42.69 -4.44
N VAL A 614 -2.16 -41.39 -4.33
CA VAL A 614 -3.39 -40.65 -4.53
C VAL A 614 -3.13 -39.48 -5.50
N VAL A 615 -4.11 -39.20 -6.35
CA VAL A 615 -4.14 -37.99 -7.17
C VAL A 615 -4.88 -36.94 -6.41
N LEU A 616 -4.20 -35.90 -6.07
CA LEU A 616 -4.80 -34.68 -5.53
C LEU A 616 -5.25 -33.80 -6.68
N ARG A 617 -6.55 -33.56 -6.75
CA ARG A 617 -7.18 -32.58 -7.64
C ARG A 617 -7.67 -31.41 -6.79
N ARG A 618 -7.25 -30.21 -7.17
CA ARG A 618 -7.68 -28.98 -6.49
C ARG A 618 -8.53 -28.18 -7.47
N ARG A 619 -9.62 -27.61 -6.97
CA ARG A 619 -10.33 -26.55 -7.66
C ARG A 619 -10.01 -25.25 -6.96
N THR A 620 -9.48 -24.31 -7.72
CA THR A 620 -9.00 -23.03 -7.19
C THR A 620 -9.70 -21.87 -7.88
N TYR A 621 -9.90 -20.78 -7.13
CA TYR A 621 -10.42 -19.53 -7.63
C TYR A 621 -9.54 -18.40 -7.12
N HIS A 622 -8.81 -17.74 -8.00
CA HIS A 622 -7.90 -16.63 -7.70
C HIS A 622 -7.02 -16.84 -6.45
N GLY A 623 -6.40 -18.01 -6.36
CA GLY A 623 -5.51 -18.40 -5.26
C GLY A 623 -6.18 -19.07 -4.05
N PHE A 624 -7.52 -19.09 -3.98
CA PHE A 624 -8.25 -19.84 -2.95
C PHE A 624 -8.43 -21.29 -3.37
N GLU A 625 -8.07 -22.22 -2.50
CA GLU A 625 -8.40 -23.65 -2.66
C GLU A 625 -9.83 -23.88 -2.14
N LEU A 626 -10.80 -24.00 -3.08
CA LEU A 626 -12.22 -24.18 -2.74
C LEU A 626 -12.57 -25.65 -2.50
N GLU A 627 -11.96 -26.54 -3.26
CA GLU A 627 -12.22 -27.97 -3.18
C GLU A 627 -10.92 -28.75 -3.30
N ARG A 628 -10.83 -29.82 -2.52
CA ARG A 628 -9.71 -30.73 -2.51
C ARG A 628 -10.23 -32.15 -2.60
N HIS A 629 -9.89 -32.85 -3.66
CA HIS A 629 -10.31 -34.22 -3.88
C HIS A 629 -9.08 -35.14 -3.97
N LEU A 630 -9.10 -36.25 -3.20
CA LEU A 630 -8.04 -37.24 -3.18
C LEU A 630 -8.59 -38.56 -3.75
N GLU A 631 -8.19 -38.90 -4.96
CA GLU A 631 -8.57 -40.14 -5.66
C GLU A 631 -7.46 -41.17 -5.53
N PRO A 632 -7.75 -42.40 -5.08
CA PRO A 632 -6.77 -43.47 -5.09
C PRO A 632 -6.31 -43.79 -6.52
N LEU A 633 -5.00 -43.96 -6.72
CA LEU A 633 -4.40 -44.24 -8.01
C LEU A 633 -4.08 -45.76 -8.12
N GLU A 634 -5.00 -46.53 -8.66
CA GLU A 634 -4.81 -47.98 -8.85
C GLU A 634 -3.87 -48.29 -10.01
N ARG A 635 -4.03 -47.56 -11.12
CA ARG A 635 -3.17 -47.61 -12.30
C ARG A 635 -2.55 -46.24 -12.51
N ILE A 636 -1.29 -46.23 -12.82
CA ILE A 636 -0.53 -44.99 -13.10
C ILE A 636 -0.63 -44.67 -14.61
N PRO A 637 -1.37 -43.67 -15.02
CA PRO A 637 -1.38 -43.20 -16.41
C PRO A 637 0.00 -42.70 -16.85
N ASP A 638 0.27 -42.74 -18.13
CA ASP A 638 1.58 -42.30 -18.67
C ASP A 638 1.89 -40.84 -18.35
N GLU A 639 0.88 -39.97 -18.42
CA GLU A 639 1.00 -38.54 -18.07
C GLU A 639 1.35 -38.28 -16.60
N LEU A 640 0.98 -39.20 -15.69
CA LEU A 640 1.26 -39.07 -14.24
C LEU A 640 2.46 -39.94 -13.79
N ALA A 641 3.05 -40.73 -14.69
CA ALA A 641 4.10 -41.69 -14.34
C ALA A 641 5.35 -41.00 -13.73
N GLY A 642 5.67 -39.82 -14.22
CA GLY A 642 6.77 -39.00 -13.66
C GLY A 642 6.52 -38.54 -12.24
N GLN A 643 5.31 -38.03 -11.97
CA GLN A 643 4.90 -37.57 -10.63
C GLN A 643 4.73 -38.72 -9.65
N ALA A 644 4.13 -39.83 -10.07
CA ALA A 644 3.96 -41.02 -9.23
C ALA A 644 5.32 -41.59 -8.80
N ARG A 645 6.28 -41.65 -9.72
CA ARG A 645 7.65 -42.07 -9.43
C ARG A 645 8.31 -41.13 -8.44
N ALA A 646 8.20 -39.83 -8.64
CA ALA A 646 8.73 -38.83 -7.70
C ALA A 646 8.12 -38.99 -6.30
N ALA A 647 6.80 -39.14 -6.21
CA ALA A 647 6.10 -39.34 -4.94
C ALA A 647 6.57 -40.63 -4.21
N LEU A 648 6.76 -41.74 -4.95
CA LEU A 648 7.29 -42.99 -4.38
C LEU A 648 8.74 -42.81 -3.91
N VAL A 649 9.58 -42.14 -4.68
CA VAL A 649 10.97 -41.88 -4.31
C VAL A 649 11.05 -41.00 -3.06
N GLU A 650 10.27 -39.92 -2.98
CA GLU A 650 10.24 -39.07 -1.79
C GLU A 650 9.70 -39.80 -0.56
N ALA A 651 8.70 -40.65 -0.72
CA ALA A 651 8.18 -41.48 0.37
C ALA A 651 9.22 -42.49 0.88
N LEU A 652 10.03 -43.07 -0.02
CA LEU A 652 11.14 -43.94 0.35
C LEU A 652 12.25 -43.19 1.09
N MET A 653 12.65 -42.03 0.56
CA MET A 653 13.67 -41.17 1.16
C MET A 653 13.26 -40.64 2.53
N ALA A 654 11.99 -40.29 2.71
CA ALA A 654 11.40 -39.88 3.99
C ALA A 654 11.21 -41.08 4.95
N GLY A 655 11.33 -42.32 4.47
CA GLY A 655 11.16 -43.52 5.26
C GLY A 655 9.71 -43.83 5.67
N VAL A 656 8.73 -43.24 4.97
CA VAL A 656 7.27 -43.46 5.20
C VAL A 656 6.68 -44.48 4.24
N ALA A 657 7.41 -44.82 3.17
CA ALA A 657 6.95 -45.83 2.23
C ALA A 657 7.01 -47.24 2.83
N HIS A 658 5.93 -48.02 2.65
CA HIS A 658 5.89 -49.44 2.99
C HIS A 658 6.49 -50.24 1.84
N HIS A 659 7.77 -50.61 1.99
CA HIS A 659 8.48 -51.48 1.02
C HIS A 659 9.48 -52.36 1.72
N ARG A 660 9.65 -53.59 1.22
CA ARG A 660 10.57 -54.60 1.80
C ARG A 660 12.03 -54.12 1.94
N HIS A 661 12.50 -53.28 1.02
CA HIS A 661 13.85 -52.72 1.02
C HIS A 661 13.99 -51.38 1.78
N ALA A 662 12.91 -50.83 2.33
CA ALA A 662 12.93 -49.50 3.00
C ALA A 662 13.93 -49.43 4.18
N ARG A 663 14.07 -50.55 4.95
CA ARG A 663 15.05 -50.60 6.05
C ARG A 663 16.50 -50.59 5.54
N GLY A 664 16.76 -51.40 4.47
CA GLY A 664 18.09 -51.45 3.84
C GLY A 664 18.48 -50.11 3.23
N LEU A 665 17.54 -49.46 2.57
CA LEU A 665 17.75 -48.13 2.01
C LEU A 665 18.10 -47.09 3.11
N ARG A 666 17.38 -47.10 4.23
CA ARG A 666 17.71 -46.20 5.36
C ARG A 666 19.11 -46.46 5.88
N HIS A 667 19.54 -47.71 6.01
CA HIS A 667 20.89 -48.10 6.42
C HIS A 667 21.92 -47.53 5.42
N VAL A 668 21.69 -47.69 4.13
CA VAL A 668 22.59 -47.14 3.08
C VAL A 668 22.68 -45.62 3.18
N LEU A 669 21.54 -44.92 3.37
CA LEU A 669 21.52 -43.45 3.53
C LEU A 669 22.31 -43.00 4.77
N ASP A 670 22.15 -43.72 5.90
CA ASP A 670 22.87 -43.40 7.14
C ASP A 670 24.38 -43.61 6.96
N VAL A 671 24.80 -44.71 6.31
CA VAL A 671 26.20 -44.98 6.03
C VAL A 671 26.79 -43.95 5.06
N LEU A 672 26.12 -43.64 3.96
CA LEU A 672 26.59 -42.61 2.99
C LEU A 672 26.71 -41.24 3.65
N GLY A 673 25.75 -40.84 4.48
CA GLY A 673 25.78 -39.61 5.25
C GLY A 673 26.95 -39.57 6.24
N GLU A 674 27.29 -40.70 6.87
CA GLU A 674 28.43 -40.81 7.74
C GLU A 674 29.76 -40.74 6.97
N LEU A 675 29.87 -41.44 5.83
CA LEU A 675 31.03 -41.36 4.95
C LEU A 675 31.27 -39.96 4.44
N TRP A 676 30.20 -39.22 4.07
CA TRP A 676 30.31 -37.84 3.65
C TRP A 676 30.84 -36.94 4.78
N ARG A 677 30.34 -37.09 6.01
CA ARG A 677 30.86 -36.37 7.17
C ARG A 677 32.31 -36.72 7.46
N ARG A 678 32.67 -38.00 7.38
CA ARG A 678 34.04 -38.50 7.60
C ARG A 678 35.01 -38.02 6.53
N SER A 679 34.54 -37.84 5.29
CA SER A 679 35.34 -37.24 4.22
C SER A 679 35.54 -35.72 4.35
N GLY A 680 34.89 -35.09 5.34
CA GLY A 680 34.89 -33.62 5.44
C GLY A 680 34.12 -32.92 4.34
N GLY A 681 33.10 -33.58 3.78
CA GLY A 681 32.26 -33.02 2.72
C GLY A 681 32.84 -33.14 1.31
N THR A 682 34.02 -33.78 1.14
CA THR A 682 34.68 -33.89 -0.15
C THR A 682 34.22 -35.08 -1.01
N LEU A 683 33.43 -35.98 -0.41
CA LEU A 683 32.90 -37.14 -1.12
C LEU A 683 31.73 -36.69 -2.01
N THR A 684 31.96 -36.79 -3.34
CA THR A 684 30.93 -36.46 -4.34
C THR A 684 30.09 -37.68 -4.72
N GLY A 685 28.86 -37.45 -5.22
CA GLY A 685 28.02 -38.55 -5.71
C GLY A 685 27.23 -39.27 -4.63
N VAL A 686 27.23 -38.79 -3.38
CA VAL A 686 26.50 -39.36 -2.23
C VAL A 686 25.38 -38.47 -1.71
N ASP A 687 25.10 -37.37 -2.42
CA ASP A 687 23.99 -36.51 -2.10
C ASP A 687 22.63 -37.12 -2.43
N GLY A 688 21.59 -36.60 -1.81
CA GLY A 688 20.22 -37.13 -1.98
C GLY A 688 19.72 -37.12 -3.43
N SER A 689 20.26 -36.27 -4.32
CA SER A 689 19.84 -36.20 -5.73
C SER A 689 20.28 -37.43 -6.52
N VAL A 690 21.50 -37.89 -6.29
CA VAL A 690 22.02 -39.11 -6.93
C VAL A 690 21.26 -40.35 -6.49
N ILE A 691 20.92 -40.44 -5.20
CA ILE A 691 20.16 -41.58 -4.67
C ILE A 691 18.71 -41.55 -5.22
N ARG A 692 18.07 -40.37 -5.27
CA ARG A 692 16.76 -40.20 -5.92
C ARG A 692 16.79 -40.63 -7.38
N ALA A 693 17.83 -40.22 -8.12
CA ALA A 693 18.00 -40.61 -9.50
C ALA A 693 18.18 -42.13 -9.66
N ALA A 694 18.94 -42.78 -8.76
CA ALA A 694 19.09 -44.23 -8.75
C ALA A 694 17.77 -44.97 -8.51
N LEU A 695 17.00 -44.57 -7.49
CA LEU A 695 15.67 -45.09 -7.20
C LEU A 695 14.69 -44.83 -8.35
N GLY A 696 14.73 -43.60 -8.94
CA GLY A 696 13.89 -43.22 -10.07
C GLY A 696 14.13 -44.08 -11.32
N ARG A 697 15.38 -44.51 -11.57
CA ARG A 697 15.70 -45.47 -12.67
C ARG A 697 15.08 -46.85 -12.40
N ARG A 698 15.14 -47.36 -11.16
CA ARG A 698 14.56 -48.66 -10.79
C ARG A 698 13.03 -48.66 -10.80
N LEU A 699 12.41 -47.49 -10.66
CA LEU A 699 10.98 -47.26 -10.70
C LEU A 699 10.43 -46.89 -12.09
N ARG A 700 11.26 -46.92 -13.15
CA ARG A 700 10.90 -46.41 -14.50
C ARG A 700 9.67 -47.13 -15.07
N GLU A 701 9.52 -48.45 -14.86
CA GLU A 701 8.51 -49.30 -15.50
C GLU A 701 7.27 -49.53 -14.65
N ILE A 702 7.16 -48.87 -13.51
CA ILE A 702 6.02 -49.04 -12.60
C ILE A 702 4.76 -48.47 -13.21
N ARG A 703 3.70 -49.35 -13.27
CA ARG A 703 2.37 -49.00 -13.78
C ARG A 703 1.30 -49.14 -12.72
N ARG A 704 1.58 -49.84 -11.62
CA ARG A 704 0.69 -50.07 -10.49
C ARG A 704 1.46 -50.05 -9.18
N PHE A 705 0.77 -49.84 -8.08
CA PHE A 705 1.40 -49.91 -6.76
C PHE A 705 1.98 -51.28 -6.44
N ASP A 706 1.38 -52.37 -6.95
CA ASP A 706 1.91 -53.74 -6.79
C ASP A 706 3.26 -53.91 -7.47
N ASP A 707 3.49 -53.24 -8.61
CA ASP A 707 4.79 -53.28 -9.28
C ASP A 707 5.86 -52.61 -8.42
N PHE A 708 5.49 -51.55 -7.69
CA PHE A 708 6.36 -50.91 -6.70
C PHE A 708 6.72 -51.88 -5.58
N LEU A 709 5.75 -52.61 -5.01
CA LEU A 709 5.99 -53.56 -3.93
C LEU A 709 6.91 -54.70 -4.38
N ALA A 710 6.82 -55.10 -5.67
CA ALA A 710 7.58 -56.17 -6.26
C ALA A 710 8.98 -55.71 -6.72
N ALA A 711 9.18 -54.43 -6.94
CA ALA A 711 10.41 -53.87 -7.47
C ALA A 711 11.63 -54.20 -6.60
N ASP A 712 12.78 -54.46 -7.22
CA ASP A 712 14.06 -54.54 -6.50
C ASP A 712 14.66 -53.13 -6.33
N LEU A 713 14.48 -52.57 -5.11
CA LEU A 713 15.01 -51.25 -4.70
C LEU A 713 16.21 -51.41 -3.80
N SER A 714 16.86 -52.57 -3.80
CA SER A 714 18.10 -52.76 -3.04
C SER A 714 19.20 -51.83 -3.59
N LEU A 715 19.76 -51.02 -2.74
CA LEU A 715 20.94 -50.20 -3.03
C LEU A 715 22.04 -50.66 -2.09
N ALA A 716 23.26 -50.69 -2.62
CA ALA A 716 24.49 -50.98 -1.85
C ALA A 716 25.34 -49.72 -1.72
N VAL A 717 26.10 -49.56 -0.65
CA VAL A 717 27.00 -48.44 -0.45
C VAL A 717 28.04 -48.39 -1.60
N ASP A 718 28.44 -49.60 -2.10
CA ASP A 718 29.40 -49.74 -3.21
C ASP A 718 28.85 -49.21 -4.55
N ASP A 719 27.55 -49.05 -4.71
CA ASP A 719 26.93 -48.41 -5.90
C ASP A 719 27.25 -46.91 -5.98
N PHE A 720 27.62 -46.29 -4.86
CA PHE A 720 27.87 -44.85 -4.74
C PHE A 720 29.33 -44.51 -4.39
N VAL A 721 29.99 -45.34 -3.59
CA VAL A 721 31.37 -45.11 -3.12
C VAL A 721 32.21 -46.38 -3.34
N ALA A 722 33.20 -46.24 -4.23
CA ALA A 722 34.12 -47.33 -4.49
C ALA A 722 34.81 -47.80 -3.18
N PRO A 723 35.03 -49.11 -3.00
CA PRO A 723 35.66 -49.69 -1.80
C PRO A 723 37.00 -49.06 -1.45
N ALA A 724 37.79 -48.67 -2.46
CA ALA A 724 39.08 -48.01 -2.27
C ALA A 724 38.95 -46.64 -1.57
N ARG A 725 37.88 -45.90 -1.80
CA ARG A 725 37.61 -44.64 -1.14
C ARG A 725 36.86 -44.82 0.20
N ARG A 726 36.10 -45.88 0.33
CA ARG A 726 35.29 -46.17 1.54
C ARG A 726 36.14 -46.63 2.72
N ARG A 727 37.03 -47.61 2.50
CA ARG A 727 37.84 -48.24 3.56
C ARG A 727 38.65 -47.25 4.41
N PRO A 728 39.35 -46.23 3.85
CA PRO A 728 40.06 -45.24 4.68
C PRO A 728 39.12 -44.43 5.57
N LEU A 729 37.89 -44.10 5.08
CA LEU A 729 36.92 -43.33 5.83
C LEU A 729 36.30 -44.15 6.96
N GLU A 730 36.04 -45.44 6.73
CA GLU A 730 35.52 -46.33 7.76
C GLU A 730 36.58 -46.61 8.85
N ALA A 731 37.87 -46.58 8.51
CA ALA A 731 38.98 -46.77 9.44
C ALA A 731 39.15 -45.59 10.41
N LEU A 732 38.56 -44.43 10.16
CA LEU A 732 38.61 -43.31 11.09
C LEU A 732 37.99 -43.67 12.45
N PRO A 733 38.59 -43.23 13.59
CA PRO A 733 38.19 -43.65 14.90
C PRO A 733 36.75 -43.15 15.24
N SER A 734 35.94 -44.01 15.84
CA SER A 734 34.60 -43.65 16.35
C SER A 734 34.63 -43.25 17.84
N SER A 735 35.79 -43.34 18.47
CA SER A 735 36.03 -42.91 19.85
C SER A 735 37.50 -42.55 20.06
N VAL A 736 37.76 -41.69 21.01
CA VAL A 736 39.10 -41.29 21.46
C VAL A 736 39.24 -41.53 22.96
N SER A 737 40.46 -41.83 23.41
CA SER A 737 40.74 -41.90 24.87
C SER A 737 41.21 -40.52 25.34
N ILE A 738 40.50 -39.99 26.36
CA ILE A 738 40.81 -38.71 26.99
C ILE A 738 40.92 -38.95 28.50
N ALA A 739 42.09 -38.69 29.07
CA ALA A 739 42.37 -38.93 30.48
C ALA A 739 41.99 -40.35 30.93
N GLY A 740 42.20 -41.38 30.10
CA GLY A 740 41.84 -42.78 30.37
C GLY A 740 40.40 -43.17 30.10
N GLU A 741 39.52 -42.22 29.83
CA GLU A 741 38.09 -42.50 29.51
C GLU A 741 37.88 -42.56 27.99
N ARG A 742 37.07 -43.56 27.57
CA ARG A 742 36.66 -43.68 26.14
C ARG A 742 35.53 -42.76 25.82
N CYS A 743 35.81 -41.71 25.02
CA CYS A 743 34.85 -40.70 24.61
C CYS A 743 34.37 -40.94 23.19
N PRO A 744 33.05 -40.96 22.91
CA PRO A 744 32.53 -41.08 21.54
C PRO A 744 32.96 -39.88 20.66
N LEU A 745 33.29 -40.20 19.41
CA LEU A 745 33.71 -39.20 18.40
C LEU A 745 32.74 -39.28 17.22
N ASP A 746 32.12 -38.14 16.90
CA ASP A 746 31.32 -37.95 15.71
C ASP A 746 32.00 -37.03 14.71
N TYR A 747 31.74 -37.23 13.44
CA TYR A 747 32.25 -36.33 12.37
C TYR A 747 31.16 -35.40 11.89
N GLU A 748 31.52 -34.15 11.67
CA GLU A 748 30.58 -33.14 11.18
C GLU A 748 31.27 -32.20 10.17
N VAL A 749 30.45 -31.61 9.27
CA VAL A 749 30.89 -30.57 8.35
C VAL A 749 30.04 -29.32 8.69
N ASP A 750 30.71 -28.26 9.11
CA ASP A 750 30.08 -27.02 9.53
C ASP A 750 30.66 -25.89 8.70
N ALA A 751 29.77 -25.14 7.97
CA ALA A 751 30.15 -24.07 7.03
C ALA A 751 31.27 -24.48 6.05
N GLY A 752 31.26 -25.73 5.56
CA GLY A 752 32.26 -26.29 4.65
C GLY A 752 33.53 -26.74 5.33
N VAL A 753 33.63 -26.65 6.65
CA VAL A 753 34.84 -27.08 7.42
C VAL A 753 34.56 -28.44 8.06
N ALA A 754 35.48 -29.39 7.77
CA ALA A 754 35.47 -30.72 8.42
C ALA A 754 35.87 -30.59 9.90
N LYS A 755 35.08 -31.15 10.80
CA LYS A 755 35.32 -31.13 12.25
C LYS A 755 35.10 -32.50 12.86
N ALA A 756 35.82 -32.80 13.96
CA ALA A 756 35.58 -33.98 14.78
C ALA A 756 34.98 -33.54 16.14
N ARG A 757 33.78 -34.02 16.45
CA ARG A 757 33.08 -33.67 17.69
C ARG A 757 33.21 -34.78 18.72
N VAL A 758 33.89 -34.48 19.83
CA VAL A 758 34.01 -35.39 20.96
C VAL A 758 32.89 -35.13 21.98
N ARG A 759 32.20 -36.15 22.41
CA ARG A 759 31.20 -36.08 23.47
C ARG A 759 31.84 -36.35 24.83
N LEU A 760 31.80 -35.35 25.70
CA LEU A 760 32.39 -35.44 27.05
C LEU A 760 31.31 -35.44 28.14
N LYS A 761 31.56 -36.21 29.19
CA LYS A 761 30.83 -36.07 30.47
C LYS A 761 31.25 -34.76 31.14
N GLU A 762 30.35 -34.05 31.84
CA GLU A 762 30.68 -32.74 32.43
C GLU A 762 31.85 -32.80 33.40
N TRP A 763 31.97 -33.82 34.25
CA TRP A 763 33.06 -33.94 35.16
C TRP A 763 34.41 -34.09 34.46
N LEU A 764 34.45 -34.84 33.31
CA LEU A 764 35.66 -35.02 32.52
C LEU A 764 36.02 -33.66 31.79
N ALA A 765 35.04 -32.99 31.27
CA ALA A 765 35.23 -31.69 30.65
C ALA A 765 35.77 -30.61 31.58
N ARG A 766 35.41 -30.67 32.88
CA ARG A 766 35.95 -29.80 33.95
C ARG A 766 37.40 -30.13 34.33
N ALA A 767 37.79 -31.41 34.26
CA ALA A 767 39.12 -31.90 34.61
C ALA A 767 40.11 -31.85 33.42
N LEU A 768 39.67 -31.57 32.23
CA LEU A 768 40.41 -31.66 30.97
C LEU A 768 41.63 -30.71 30.95
N ARG A 769 42.80 -31.25 30.69
CA ARG A 769 44.08 -30.53 30.52
C ARG A 769 44.41 -30.44 29.03
N ALA A 770 45.29 -29.51 28.64
CA ALA A 770 45.73 -29.35 27.26
C ALA A 770 46.41 -30.61 26.69
N ASP A 771 47.16 -31.30 27.51
CA ASP A 771 47.90 -32.53 27.15
C ASP A 771 46.98 -33.74 26.96
N ASP A 772 45.73 -33.68 27.48
CA ASP A 772 44.76 -34.75 27.33
C ASP A 772 43.97 -34.67 26.02
N VAL A 773 44.11 -33.56 25.28
CA VAL A 773 43.40 -33.34 24.01
C VAL A 773 44.08 -34.12 22.86
N PRO A 774 43.40 -35.07 22.26
CA PRO A 774 44.01 -35.87 21.19
C PRO A 774 44.27 -35.04 19.94
N ALA A 775 45.39 -35.25 19.26
CA ALA A 775 45.63 -34.69 17.95
C ALA A 775 44.88 -35.52 16.91
N LEU A 776 44.01 -34.88 16.13
CA LEU A 776 43.27 -35.48 15.02
C LEU A 776 43.62 -34.79 13.71
N ASP A 777 43.30 -35.43 12.60
CA ASP A 777 43.53 -34.90 11.23
C ASP A 777 42.70 -33.63 10.92
N ARG A 778 41.80 -33.26 11.81
CA ARG A 778 40.86 -32.13 11.67
C ARG A 778 40.56 -31.44 13.03
N PRO A 779 40.04 -30.20 13.01
CA PRO A 779 39.69 -29.47 14.20
C PRO A 779 38.70 -30.22 15.11
N LEU A 780 38.99 -30.24 16.40
CA LEU A 780 38.16 -30.89 17.43
C LEU A 780 37.13 -29.89 17.99
N VAL A 781 35.90 -30.35 18.16
CA VAL A 781 34.83 -29.64 18.84
C VAL A 781 34.40 -30.44 20.07
N PHE A 782 34.40 -29.82 21.21
CA PHE A 782 33.91 -30.40 22.48
C PHE A 782 32.39 -30.26 22.59
N ALA A 783 31.69 -31.33 22.90
CA ALA A 783 30.27 -31.35 23.21
C ALA A 783 29.98 -31.93 24.58
N VAL A 784 29.39 -31.13 25.47
CA VAL A 784 29.10 -31.55 26.85
C VAL A 784 27.61 -31.43 27.12
N ALA A 785 26.97 -32.56 27.45
CA ALA A 785 25.56 -32.57 27.82
C ALA A 785 25.35 -32.17 29.28
N ARG A 786 24.52 -31.16 29.54
CA ARG A 786 24.16 -30.65 30.89
C ARG A 786 22.68 -30.93 31.23
N GLY A 787 22.24 -32.12 31.01
CA GLY A 787 20.85 -32.54 31.28
C GLY A 787 19.80 -31.58 30.70
N ARG A 788 18.97 -30.97 31.56
CA ARG A 788 17.91 -30.04 31.11
C ARG A 788 18.43 -28.67 30.59
N GLN A 789 19.72 -28.36 30.80
CA GLN A 789 20.31 -27.08 30.38
C GLN A 789 20.85 -27.12 28.94
N GLY A 790 20.77 -28.25 28.28
CA GLY A 790 21.19 -28.41 26.87
C GLY A 790 22.60 -28.94 26.70
N VAL A 791 23.19 -28.69 25.51
CA VAL A 791 24.54 -29.15 25.15
C VAL A 791 25.44 -27.92 24.95
N ILE A 792 26.54 -27.86 25.70
CA ILE A 792 27.61 -26.89 25.49
C ILE A 792 28.45 -27.39 24.29
N ARG A 793 28.73 -26.53 23.33
CA ARG A 793 29.72 -26.74 22.26
C ARG A 793 30.82 -25.72 22.36
N ALA A 794 32.06 -26.15 22.19
CA ALA A 794 33.22 -25.28 22.20
C ALA A 794 34.28 -25.79 21.24
N SER A 795 34.88 -24.89 20.47
CA SER A 795 35.94 -25.21 19.49
C SER A 795 37.35 -25.20 20.11
N THR A 796 37.48 -24.63 21.30
CA THR A 796 38.73 -24.60 22.05
C THR A 796 38.55 -25.00 23.50
N LEU A 797 39.63 -25.43 24.15
CA LEU A 797 39.61 -25.75 25.60
C LEU A 797 39.29 -24.51 26.45
N GLU A 798 39.73 -23.32 26.04
CA GLU A 798 39.41 -22.06 26.72
C GLU A 798 37.92 -21.73 26.64
N GLU A 799 37.31 -21.85 25.45
CA GLU A 799 35.85 -21.66 25.28
C GLU A 799 35.07 -22.67 26.12
N LEU A 800 35.51 -23.93 26.13
CA LEU A 800 34.89 -24.97 26.96
C LEU A 800 34.93 -24.62 28.45
N ARG A 801 36.08 -24.20 28.97
CA ARG A 801 36.25 -23.79 30.37
C ARG A 801 35.42 -22.57 30.71
N ARG A 802 35.34 -21.58 29.82
CA ARG A 802 34.56 -20.37 29.99
C ARG A 802 33.05 -20.71 30.03
N ALA A 803 32.56 -21.54 29.14
CA ALA A 803 31.19 -21.98 29.09
C ALA A 803 30.80 -22.84 30.32
N LEU A 804 31.69 -23.66 30.84
CA LEU A 804 31.48 -24.46 32.03
C LEU A 804 31.51 -23.66 33.33
N SER A 805 32.19 -22.49 33.34
CA SER A 805 32.28 -21.62 34.54
C SER A 805 31.08 -20.67 34.71
N GLY A 806 30.11 -20.64 33.82
CA GLY A 806 28.89 -19.88 33.94
C GLY A 806 28.99 -18.36 33.75
N ARG A 807 30.11 -17.84 33.21
CA ARG A 807 30.28 -16.44 32.83
C ARG A 807 30.08 -16.26 31.31
N GLU A 808 28.84 -16.19 30.87
CA GLU A 808 28.48 -15.68 29.52
C GLU A 808 27.67 -14.41 29.59
N PRO A 809 27.91 -13.43 28.71
CA PRO A 809 26.96 -12.35 28.49
C PRO A 809 25.73 -12.92 27.76
N ARG A 810 24.55 -12.71 28.36
CA ARG A 810 23.25 -13.10 27.78
C ARG A 810 23.02 -12.38 26.44
N THR A 811 23.35 -13.00 25.33
CA THR A 811 22.78 -12.65 24.05
C THR A 811 21.35 -13.20 24.00
N ARG A 812 20.37 -12.31 23.98
CA ARG A 812 18.94 -12.64 23.80
C ARG A 812 18.74 -13.25 22.42
N ALA A 813 18.70 -14.57 22.35
CA ALA A 813 18.13 -15.27 21.22
C ALA A 813 16.60 -15.18 21.31
N THR A 814 15.99 -14.49 20.37
CA THR A 814 14.54 -14.46 20.14
C THR A 814 14.02 -15.87 19.89
N ARG A 815 13.43 -16.48 20.88
CA ARG A 815 12.69 -17.75 20.74
C ARG A 815 11.36 -17.45 20.06
N GLY A 816 11.23 -17.78 18.78
CA GLY A 816 9.95 -17.99 18.11
C GLY A 816 9.22 -19.16 18.78
N ARG A 817 8.14 -18.87 19.49
CA ARG A 817 7.23 -19.88 20.03
C ARG A 817 6.43 -20.49 18.89
N ALA A 818 6.81 -21.68 18.42
CA ALA A 818 5.91 -22.55 17.66
C ALA A 818 4.80 -23.04 18.60
N ARG A 819 3.61 -22.48 18.46
CA ARG A 819 2.40 -23.00 19.11
C ARG A 819 1.96 -24.26 18.37
N LYS A 820 2.10 -25.42 19.02
CA LYS A 820 1.42 -26.67 18.62
C LYS A 820 -0.09 -26.48 18.78
N HIS A 821 -0.81 -26.35 17.67
CA HIS A 821 -2.25 -26.52 17.67
C HIS A 821 -2.60 -28.00 17.86
N ARG A 822 -3.10 -28.34 19.04
CA ARG A 822 -3.86 -29.59 19.26
C ARG A 822 -5.23 -29.40 18.60
N ARG A 823 -5.48 -30.13 17.53
CA ARG A 823 -6.84 -30.39 17.06
C ARG A 823 -7.48 -31.42 18.01
N ARG A 824 -8.66 -31.13 18.51
CA ARG A 824 -9.66 -32.08 18.99
C ARG A 824 -10.80 -32.20 17.98
N PRO A 825 -11.54 -33.35 17.98
CA PRO A 825 -12.12 -33.98 16.80
C PRO A 825 -13.29 -33.27 16.16
#